data_b4ab578a4fa06af3a928531484881ba6
#
_entry.id   b4ab578a4fa06af3a928531484881ba6
#
_cell.length_a   1.000
_cell.length_b   1.000
_cell.length_c   1.000
_cell.angle_alpha   90.00
_cell.angle_beta   90.00
_cell.angle_gamma   90.00
#
_symmetry.space_group_name_H-M   'P 1'
#
loop_
_entity.id
_entity.type
_entity.pdbx_description
1 polymer ?
#
loop_
_entity_poly.entity_id
_entity_poly.type
_entity_poly.pdbx_seq_one_letter_code
_entity_poly.pdbx_strand_id
1 'polypeptide(L)'
;MKRYLLLLVFALLCQLIQAQNAVITGLITDADTQEPLIGATVFLSNQTGAATGIDGTFEFESPAGTFTLTISYVGYLKQSREIILTVGQVVEINNTLEQDNGILNTVVVSGSKFEKKLGEETVSIDVIKQTLINNTNDVKLDQTLQRMPGVCVIDGQANIRGGSGYSFGAGSRVLLLMDDLPVLTGDAAFPSWDFIPMENIEQVEIIKGASSALYGSSALNGIINVRTAYPTSTPETRFNFFNGMYFSPRDTAQKWWDDDFPFTAGASFAHRQKFGRFDLSTGAYVYNQNSYFKDMYNRRGRANINTRYRINNNLAVGLNVNAQVNRSTSFFFWSGIDSGLYIPFDGTAAFNQGFKITVDPYFNYYDKKGNRHKLLMRYYGNHNATATTAQSNFNDLYYGEYQYQKHFENIAAVLSAGVVGSFTKVVAELYGDTTFTSGNEAAYLQFDKKFFDKLNISSGMRYEFNQIAGLKESRPVFRLGANYQAAEYTYIRASWGQGYRFPTIAEKYISTSISLLGVFPNPDLTSETGWSSEIGIKQGMKISSWQAFIDLSGFISEYNNMMEFTFGYYPDEGVFFPYGFKSLNIGATRILGGEISVIGEGKFGTIPTTLIAGYTYIDPKFQDFDSLQNALSSADENILKYRFKHTIKFDAESTIKKLRIGVTVNYYSFMEAVDAAFVDPIIPNTTIYIVPGLQQYRDEHNTGDCIVDMRVAFLVNKTNEISLICTNLLNRDYSIRPAMMEAPRNLTVRYAVKL
;
A
#
# COMPACT_ATOMS: atom_id res chain seq x y z
N MET A 1 -72.54 -34.92 -11.74
CA MET A 1 -72.35 -33.47 -11.91
C MET A 1 -72.15 -32.73 -10.58
N LYS A 2 -73.02 -32.85 -9.55
CA LYS A 2 -72.87 -32.12 -8.25
C LYS A 2 -71.56 -32.37 -7.50
N ARG A 3 -70.99 -33.58 -7.51
CA ARG A 3 -69.71 -33.92 -6.85
C ARG A 3 -68.48 -33.27 -7.53
N TYR A 4 -68.46 -33.16 -8.84
CA TYR A 4 -67.37 -32.50 -9.57
C TYR A 4 -67.41 -30.96 -9.44
N LEU A 5 -68.63 -30.38 -9.32
CA LEU A 5 -68.79 -28.97 -9.07
C LEU A 5 -68.25 -28.58 -7.67
N LEU A 6 -68.48 -29.43 -6.63
CA LEU A 6 -67.95 -29.22 -5.30
C LEU A 6 -66.40 -29.32 -5.24
N LEU A 7 -65.84 -30.27 -5.98
CA LEU A 7 -64.36 -30.39 -6.08
C LEU A 7 -63.76 -29.20 -6.86
N LEU A 8 -64.41 -28.70 -7.88
CA LEU A 8 -63.95 -27.50 -8.62
C LEU A 8 -64.05 -26.23 -7.77
N VAL A 9 -65.13 -26.07 -6.98
CA VAL A 9 -65.29 -24.95 -6.03
C VAL A 9 -64.29 -25.06 -4.89
N PHE A 10 -63.97 -26.27 -4.37
CA PHE A 10 -62.94 -26.47 -3.38
C PHE A 10 -61.57 -26.22 -3.93
N ALA A 11 -61.22 -26.60 -5.17
CA ALA A 11 -59.99 -26.28 -5.87
C ALA A 11 -59.84 -24.78 -6.16
N LEU A 12 -60.94 -24.08 -6.51
CA LEU A 12 -60.94 -22.61 -6.67
C LEU A 12 -60.78 -21.90 -5.33
N LEU A 13 -61.37 -22.42 -4.23
CA LEU A 13 -61.19 -21.87 -2.88
C LEU A 13 -59.77 -22.06 -2.38
N CYS A 14 -59.12 -23.17 -2.71
CA CYS A 14 -57.67 -23.41 -2.37
C CYS A 14 -56.73 -22.48 -3.15
N GLN A 15 -57.10 -21.98 -4.29
CA GLN A 15 -56.28 -20.99 -5.05
C GLN A 15 -56.42 -19.56 -4.49
N LEU A 16 -57.36 -19.28 -3.62
CA LEU A 16 -57.56 -17.96 -3.00
C LEU A 16 -56.77 -17.77 -1.70
N ILE A 17 -56.13 -18.83 -1.18
CA ILE A 17 -55.23 -18.73 -0.02
C ILE A 17 -53.82 -18.52 -0.54
N GLN A 18 -53.56 -17.43 -1.24
CA GLN A 18 -52.17 -16.90 -1.29
C GLN A 18 -51.93 -16.25 0.06
N ALA A 19 -51.09 -16.87 0.86
CA ALA A 19 -50.59 -16.22 2.05
C ALA A 19 -49.83 -14.97 1.61
N GLN A 20 -50.45 -13.78 1.77
CA GLN A 20 -49.80 -12.52 1.51
C GLN A 20 -48.63 -12.39 2.48
N ASN A 21 -47.38 -12.35 1.97
CA ASN A 21 -46.21 -12.12 2.78
C ASN A 21 -46.27 -10.74 3.47
N ALA A 22 -45.64 -10.61 4.61
CA ALA A 22 -45.35 -9.31 5.17
C ALA A 22 -44.14 -8.69 4.41
N VAL A 23 -44.19 -7.37 4.21
CA VAL A 23 -43.10 -6.60 3.61
C VAL A 23 -42.34 -5.90 4.74
N ILE A 24 -41.03 -6.08 4.79
CA ILE A 24 -40.12 -5.41 5.73
C ILE A 24 -39.29 -4.42 4.92
N THR A 25 -39.37 -3.16 5.27
CA THR A 25 -38.63 -2.07 4.63
C THR A 25 -37.97 -1.19 5.69
N GLY A 26 -37.00 -0.38 5.33
CA GLY A 26 -36.40 0.56 6.26
C GLY A 26 -35.08 1.15 5.80
N LEU A 27 -34.44 1.85 6.73
CA LEU A 27 -33.17 2.56 6.54
C LEU A 27 -32.18 2.17 7.63
N ILE A 28 -30.96 1.83 7.25
CA ILE A 28 -29.86 1.57 8.18
C ILE A 28 -28.79 2.65 8.01
N THR A 29 -28.45 3.30 9.14
CA THR A 29 -27.45 4.39 9.16
C THR A 29 -26.39 4.16 10.24
N ASP A 30 -25.27 4.86 10.11
CA ASP A 30 -24.23 4.97 11.15
C ASP A 30 -24.77 5.82 12.31
N ALA A 31 -24.55 5.41 13.55
CA ALA A 31 -25.10 6.11 14.72
C ALA A 31 -24.47 7.49 14.94
N ASP A 32 -23.15 7.65 14.63
CA ASP A 32 -22.42 8.90 14.88
C ASP A 32 -22.57 9.86 13.69
N THR A 33 -22.44 9.34 12.49
CA THR A 33 -22.41 10.16 11.27
C THR A 33 -23.76 10.28 10.57
N GLN A 34 -24.75 9.47 10.95
CA GLN A 34 -26.05 9.35 10.28
C GLN A 34 -25.94 8.99 8.78
N GLU A 35 -24.80 8.46 8.38
CA GLU A 35 -24.54 8.02 7.02
C GLU A 35 -25.28 6.72 6.70
N PRO A 36 -25.85 6.58 5.49
CA PRO A 36 -26.40 5.31 5.02
C PRO A 36 -25.33 4.23 5.02
N LEU A 37 -25.61 3.08 5.64
CA LEU A 37 -24.73 1.93 5.58
C LEU A 37 -25.06 1.08 4.35
N ILE A 38 -24.18 1.12 3.36
CA ILE A 38 -24.33 0.45 2.06
C ILE A 38 -23.93 -1.02 2.19
N GLY A 39 -24.82 -1.95 1.86
CA GLY A 39 -24.54 -3.38 1.96
C GLY A 39 -24.67 -3.94 3.38
N ALA A 40 -25.26 -3.18 4.34
CA ALA A 40 -25.63 -3.72 5.63
C ALA A 40 -26.67 -4.84 5.45
N THR A 41 -26.48 -5.94 6.15
CA THR A 41 -27.35 -7.12 6.01
C THR A 41 -28.45 -7.07 7.07
N VAL A 42 -29.71 -7.17 6.60
CA VAL A 42 -30.92 -7.25 7.43
C VAL A 42 -31.61 -8.57 7.13
N PHE A 43 -31.67 -9.47 8.10
CA PHE A 43 -32.27 -10.80 7.89
C PHE A 43 -33.02 -11.31 9.10
N LEU A 44 -33.93 -12.22 8.84
CA LEU A 44 -34.74 -12.92 9.84
C LEU A 44 -34.15 -14.32 10.13
N SER A 45 -34.54 -14.87 11.28
CA SER A 45 -34.12 -16.25 11.68
C SER A 45 -34.56 -17.35 10.71
N ASN A 46 -35.53 -17.09 9.82
CA ASN A 46 -35.92 -17.99 8.72
C ASN A 46 -35.07 -17.84 7.47
N GLN A 47 -33.95 -17.07 7.54
CA GLN A 47 -33.02 -16.79 6.43
C GLN A 47 -33.58 -15.92 5.29
N THR A 48 -34.73 -15.28 5.46
CA THR A 48 -35.18 -14.23 4.54
C THR A 48 -34.57 -12.89 4.93
N GLY A 49 -34.15 -12.08 3.94
CA GLY A 49 -33.54 -10.80 4.21
C GLY A 49 -33.04 -10.10 2.96
N ALA A 50 -32.46 -8.92 3.15
CA ALA A 50 -31.85 -8.12 2.09
C ALA A 50 -30.61 -7.37 2.60
N ALA A 51 -29.72 -7.02 1.68
CA ALA A 51 -28.68 -6.03 1.91
C ALA A 51 -29.20 -4.62 1.57
N THR A 52 -28.71 -3.61 2.31
CA THR A 52 -29.07 -2.21 2.05
C THR A 52 -28.47 -1.68 0.75
N GLY A 53 -29.22 -0.83 0.04
CA GLY A 53 -28.76 -0.09 -1.12
C GLY A 53 -27.78 1.05 -0.80
N ILE A 54 -27.38 1.81 -1.83
CA ILE A 54 -26.43 2.95 -1.71
C ILE A 54 -26.94 4.05 -0.75
N ASP A 55 -28.24 4.15 -0.58
CA ASP A 55 -28.90 5.08 0.35
C ASP A 55 -29.20 4.47 1.72
N GLY A 56 -28.74 3.24 1.98
CA GLY A 56 -28.97 2.50 3.22
C GLY A 56 -30.38 1.91 3.34
N THR A 57 -31.24 2.06 2.34
CA THR A 57 -32.60 1.47 2.36
C THR A 57 -32.57 -0.01 2.00
N PHE A 58 -33.54 -0.76 2.51
CA PHE A 58 -33.76 -2.16 2.19
C PHE A 58 -35.24 -2.48 2.12
N GLU A 59 -35.58 -3.54 1.38
CA GLU A 59 -36.94 -4.09 1.31
C GLU A 59 -36.87 -5.58 0.99
N PHE A 60 -37.64 -6.39 1.72
CA PHE A 60 -37.80 -7.82 1.44
C PHE A 60 -39.13 -8.34 1.99
N GLU A 61 -39.54 -9.49 1.48
CA GLU A 61 -40.79 -10.17 1.92
C GLU A 61 -40.47 -11.37 2.83
N SER A 62 -41.33 -11.63 3.78
CA SER A 62 -41.28 -12.81 4.65
C SER A 62 -42.68 -13.34 4.98
N PRO A 63 -42.85 -14.64 5.15
CA PRO A 63 -44.09 -15.19 5.72
C PRO A 63 -44.42 -14.58 7.08
N ALA A 64 -45.69 -14.62 7.48
CA ALA A 64 -46.12 -14.21 8.81
C ALA A 64 -45.53 -15.19 9.88
N GLY A 65 -45.18 -14.65 11.05
CA GLY A 65 -44.59 -15.44 12.15
C GLY A 65 -43.79 -14.59 13.11
N THR A 66 -43.24 -15.24 14.15
CA THR A 66 -42.30 -14.62 15.10
C THR A 66 -40.88 -14.97 14.72
N PHE A 67 -40.05 -13.94 14.47
CA PHE A 67 -38.67 -14.11 14.03
C PHE A 67 -37.73 -13.23 14.82
N THR A 68 -36.47 -13.65 14.92
CA THR A 68 -35.38 -12.75 15.32
C THR A 68 -34.89 -11.99 14.12
N LEU A 69 -35.10 -10.66 14.11
CA LEU A 69 -34.47 -9.75 13.15
C LEU A 69 -33.04 -9.49 13.57
N THR A 70 -32.12 -9.67 12.66
CA THR A 70 -30.70 -9.35 12.85
C THR A 70 -30.25 -8.31 11.83
N ILE A 71 -29.60 -7.25 12.33
CA ILE A 71 -29.00 -6.21 11.52
C ILE A 71 -27.50 -6.23 11.78
N SER A 72 -26.70 -6.36 10.74
CA SER A 72 -25.25 -6.43 10.85
C SER A 72 -24.56 -5.74 9.68
N TYR A 73 -23.44 -5.11 9.98
CA TYR A 73 -22.53 -4.54 8.98
C TYR A 73 -21.09 -4.72 9.44
N VAL A 74 -20.17 -4.92 8.49
CA VAL A 74 -18.76 -5.14 8.83
C VAL A 74 -18.17 -3.89 9.48
N GLY A 75 -17.56 -4.02 10.65
CA GLY A 75 -17.04 -2.89 11.44
C GLY A 75 -18.07 -2.22 12.36
N TYR A 76 -19.27 -2.80 12.52
CA TYR A 76 -20.33 -2.27 13.39
C TYR A 76 -20.81 -3.32 14.38
N LEU A 77 -21.35 -2.84 15.51
CA LEU A 77 -21.97 -3.68 16.52
C LEU A 77 -23.26 -4.31 15.96
N LYS A 78 -23.31 -5.64 15.92
CA LYS A 78 -24.49 -6.38 15.50
C LYS A 78 -25.64 -6.13 16.44
N GLN A 79 -26.82 -5.88 15.90
CA GLN A 79 -28.07 -5.75 16.67
C GLN A 79 -29.03 -6.88 16.32
N SER A 80 -29.72 -7.41 17.35
CA SER A 80 -30.75 -8.43 17.14
C SER A 80 -31.93 -8.15 18.06
N ARG A 81 -33.14 -8.28 17.51
CA ARG A 81 -34.41 -8.13 18.26
C ARG A 81 -35.48 -9.08 17.74
N GLU A 82 -36.41 -9.47 18.58
CA GLU A 82 -37.57 -10.24 18.15
C GLU A 82 -38.58 -9.32 17.45
N ILE A 83 -39.19 -9.80 16.34
CA ILE A 83 -40.27 -9.14 15.64
C ILE A 83 -41.39 -10.13 15.33
N ILE A 84 -42.62 -9.64 15.32
CA ILE A 84 -43.82 -10.41 14.96
C ILE A 84 -44.36 -9.83 13.65
N LEU A 85 -44.51 -10.68 12.64
CA LEU A 85 -45.05 -10.33 11.33
C LEU A 85 -46.42 -10.92 11.15
N THR A 86 -47.37 -10.10 10.69
CA THR A 86 -48.70 -10.53 10.33
C THR A 86 -48.93 -10.51 8.81
N VAL A 87 -49.87 -11.28 8.34
CA VAL A 87 -50.16 -11.43 6.90
C VAL A 87 -50.49 -10.09 6.26
N GLY A 88 -49.78 -9.73 5.18
CA GLY A 88 -49.97 -8.47 4.42
C GLY A 88 -49.50 -7.20 5.14
N GLN A 89 -48.80 -7.32 6.28
CA GLN A 89 -48.27 -6.18 7.02
C GLN A 89 -47.06 -5.57 6.31
N VAL A 90 -46.98 -4.24 6.29
CA VAL A 90 -45.74 -3.51 5.97
C VAL A 90 -45.12 -3.02 7.26
N VAL A 91 -43.89 -3.47 7.55
CA VAL A 91 -43.14 -3.08 8.74
C VAL A 91 -41.96 -2.22 8.32
N GLU A 92 -41.96 -0.97 8.78
CA GLU A 92 -40.83 -0.06 8.58
C GLU A 92 -39.84 -0.15 9.76
N ILE A 93 -38.56 -0.36 9.44
CA ILE A 93 -37.47 -0.55 10.42
C ILE A 93 -36.33 0.42 10.10
N ASN A 94 -36.37 1.59 10.73
CA ASN A 94 -35.26 2.53 10.69
C ASN A 94 -34.35 2.27 11.89
N ASN A 95 -33.06 2.03 11.64
CA ASN A 95 -32.12 1.65 12.69
C ASN A 95 -30.76 2.27 12.48
N THR A 96 -30.06 2.59 13.59
CA THR A 96 -28.69 3.07 13.56
C THR A 96 -27.77 2.00 14.14
N LEU A 97 -26.62 1.75 13.51
CA LEU A 97 -25.58 0.88 14.02
C LEU A 97 -24.42 1.74 14.57
N GLU A 98 -23.92 1.36 15.73
CA GLU A 98 -22.73 1.94 16.33
C GLU A 98 -21.48 1.29 15.71
N GLN A 99 -20.49 2.12 15.37
CA GLN A 99 -19.20 1.60 14.91
C GLN A 99 -18.51 0.84 16.03
N ASP A 100 -17.98 -0.32 15.69
CA ASP A 100 -17.09 -1.06 16.57
C ASP A 100 -15.65 -0.59 16.34
N ASN A 101 -15.33 0.57 16.89
CA ASN A 101 -14.09 1.33 16.65
C ASN A 101 -12.83 0.68 17.23
N GLY A 102 -12.92 -0.53 17.80
CA GLY A 102 -11.76 -1.24 18.30
C GLY A 102 -10.87 -1.78 17.18
N ILE A 103 -9.55 -1.78 17.40
CA ILE A 103 -8.60 -2.36 16.44
C ILE A 103 -8.92 -3.81 16.09
N LEU A 104 -9.55 -4.55 17.01
CA LEU A 104 -9.96 -5.95 16.82
C LEU A 104 -11.04 -6.12 15.75
N ASN A 105 -11.77 -5.07 15.41
CA ASN A 105 -12.79 -5.05 14.38
C ASN A 105 -12.43 -4.19 13.17
N THR A 106 -11.16 -3.82 13.01
CA THR A 106 -10.66 -3.11 11.83
C THR A 106 -11.09 -3.82 10.54
N VAL A 107 -11.63 -3.05 9.60
CA VAL A 107 -12.08 -3.54 8.30
C VAL A 107 -11.05 -3.26 7.23
N VAL A 108 -10.80 -4.25 6.38
CA VAL A 108 -9.91 -4.16 5.23
C VAL A 108 -10.64 -4.63 3.97
N VAL A 109 -10.16 -4.19 2.82
CA VAL A 109 -10.75 -4.52 1.51
C VAL A 109 -9.75 -5.25 0.62
N SER A 110 -8.47 -4.90 0.73
CA SER A 110 -7.45 -5.31 -0.24
C SER A 110 -7.18 -6.81 -0.28
N GLY A 111 -7.40 -7.54 0.83
CA GLY A 111 -7.18 -8.98 0.90
C GLY A 111 -8.10 -9.81 0.00
N SER A 112 -9.33 -9.34 -0.19
CA SER A 112 -10.39 -10.08 -0.88
C SER A 112 -11.16 -9.26 -1.92
N LYS A 113 -10.80 -7.98 -2.12
CA LYS A 113 -11.53 -6.98 -2.93
C LYS A 113 -12.96 -6.68 -2.43
N PHE A 114 -13.26 -7.03 -1.18
CA PHE A 114 -14.50 -6.67 -0.47
C PHE A 114 -14.22 -6.48 1.03
N GLU A 115 -15.12 -5.82 1.73
CA GLU A 115 -15.00 -5.48 3.14
C GLU A 115 -14.99 -6.74 4.03
N LYS A 116 -13.90 -6.93 4.80
CA LYS A 116 -13.73 -8.07 5.71
C LYS A 116 -13.01 -7.64 6.99
N LYS A 117 -13.28 -8.28 8.10
CA LYS A 117 -12.55 -8.03 9.35
C LYS A 117 -11.09 -8.46 9.20
N LEU A 118 -10.17 -7.62 9.66
CA LEU A 118 -8.73 -7.87 9.62
C LEU A 118 -8.33 -9.22 10.24
N GLY A 119 -8.99 -9.62 11.35
CA GLY A 119 -8.75 -10.92 11.98
C GLY A 119 -9.16 -12.12 11.14
N GLU A 120 -10.14 -11.97 10.24
CA GLU A 120 -10.68 -13.04 9.40
C GLU A 120 -9.94 -13.19 8.05
N GLU A 121 -8.98 -12.32 7.75
CA GLU A 121 -8.21 -12.40 6.50
C GLU A 121 -7.30 -13.63 6.45
N THR A 122 -7.21 -14.22 5.28
CA THR A 122 -6.42 -15.44 5.06
C THR A 122 -4.94 -15.18 4.79
N VAL A 123 -4.56 -13.91 4.65
CA VAL A 123 -3.18 -13.44 4.41
C VAL A 123 -2.79 -12.42 5.49
N SER A 124 -1.50 -12.19 5.66
CA SER A 124 -1.00 -11.16 6.57
C SER A 124 -1.30 -9.77 6.03
N ILE A 125 -2.06 -8.99 6.77
CA ILE A 125 -2.37 -7.60 6.46
C ILE A 125 -2.09 -6.73 7.66
N ASP A 126 -1.37 -5.62 7.44
CA ASP A 126 -1.23 -4.52 8.38
C ASP A 126 -2.00 -3.29 7.91
N VAL A 127 -2.49 -2.49 8.86
CA VAL A 127 -3.25 -1.28 8.58
C VAL A 127 -2.62 -0.10 9.29
N ILE A 128 -2.33 0.96 8.53
CA ILE A 128 -1.92 2.25 9.07
C ILE A 128 -3.13 3.17 9.05
N LYS A 129 -3.53 3.64 10.23
CA LYS A 129 -4.65 4.57 10.37
C LYS A 129 -4.21 6.02 10.13
N GLN A 130 -5.15 6.87 9.72
CA GLN A 130 -4.97 8.30 9.48
C GLN A 130 -4.32 9.03 10.67
N THR A 131 -4.61 8.62 11.90
CA THR A 131 -4.07 9.24 13.12
C THR A 131 -2.54 9.19 13.17
N LEU A 132 -1.93 8.04 12.84
CA LEU A 132 -0.47 7.92 12.77
C LEU A 132 0.11 8.85 11.70
N ILE A 133 -0.44 8.83 10.49
CA ILE A 133 0.01 9.65 9.36
C ILE A 133 -0.02 11.15 9.71
N ASN A 134 -1.10 11.60 10.35
CA ASN A 134 -1.26 12.99 10.74
C ASN A 134 -0.28 13.43 11.85
N ASN A 135 0.10 12.52 12.75
CA ASN A 135 0.90 12.85 13.94
C ASN A 135 2.41 12.83 13.67
N THR A 136 2.86 12.10 12.65
CA THR A 136 4.29 11.95 12.30
C THR A 136 4.81 13.06 11.41
N ASN A 137 3.93 13.81 10.72
CA ASN A 137 4.29 14.83 9.71
C ASN A 137 5.17 14.27 8.57
N ASP A 138 4.95 13.00 8.22
CA ASP A 138 5.64 12.40 7.07
C ASP A 138 5.20 13.11 5.78
N VAL A 139 6.18 13.53 4.99
CA VAL A 139 5.94 14.32 3.77
C VAL A 139 5.76 13.46 2.51
N LYS A 140 6.05 12.16 2.65
CA LYS A 140 5.86 11.12 1.63
C LYS A 140 5.42 9.82 2.32
N LEU A 141 4.69 8.98 1.59
CA LEU A 141 4.15 7.73 2.16
C LEU A 141 5.25 6.71 2.53
N ASP A 142 6.36 6.65 1.80
CA ASP A 142 7.49 5.77 2.09
C ASP A 142 8.04 5.97 3.52
N GLN A 143 8.05 7.21 4.04
CA GLN A 143 8.47 7.51 5.42
C GLN A 143 7.52 6.87 6.45
N THR A 144 6.23 6.90 6.19
CA THR A 144 5.24 6.24 7.06
C THR A 144 5.41 4.71 7.04
N LEU A 145 5.67 4.14 5.85
CA LEU A 145 5.86 2.71 5.67
C LEU A 145 7.11 2.17 6.39
N GLN A 146 8.16 2.98 6.54
CA GLN A 146 9.37 2.60 7.28
C GLN A 146 9.10 2.27 8.76
N ARG A 147 7.94 2.65 9.32
CA ARG A 147 7.54 2.35 10.71
C ARG A 147 6.88 0.98 10.84
N MET A 148 6.54 0.32 9.73
CA MET A 148 5.80 -0.93 9.74
C MET A 148 6.72 -2.16 9.82
N PRO A 149 6.40 -3.14 10.68
CA PRO A 149 7.12 -4.41 10.73
C PRO A 149 7.16 -5.10 9.38
N GLY A 150 8.28 -5.72 9.02
CA GLY A 150 8.45 -6.43 7.76
C GLY A 150 8.50 -5.56 6.50
N VAL A 151 8.46 -4.23 6.65
CA VAL A 151 8.55 -3.28 5.54
C VAL A 151 9.83 -2.45 5.67
N CYS A 152 10.56 -2.35 4.55
CA CYS A 152 11.70 -1.47 4.40
C CYS A 152 11.59 -0.77 3.04
N VAL A 153 11.88 0.52 2.96
CA VAL A 153 11.94 1.25 1.70
C VAL A 153 13.37 1.77 1.53
N ILE A 154 14.06 1.31 0.51
CA ILE A 154 15.44 1.67 0.20
C ILE A 154 15.40 2.60 -1.02
N ASP A 155 15.68 3.89 -0.82
CA ASP A 155 15.67 4.92 -1.86
C ASP A 155 14.42 4.83 -2.77
N GLY A 156 13.24 4.76 -2.15
CA GLY A 156 11.95 4.65 -2.84
C GLY A 156 11.57 3.25 -3.34
N GLN A 157 12.45 2.26 -3.23
CA GLN A 157 12.14 0.87 -3.57
C GLN A 157 11.51 0.16 -2.37
N ALA A 158 10.24 -0.20 -2.48
CA ALA A 158 9.54 -0.95 -1.44
C ALA A 158 10.05 -2.40 -1.36
N ASN A 159 10.32 -2.84 -0.15
CA ASN A 159 10.76 -4.18 0.18
C ASN A 159 9.90 -4.73 1.32
N ILE A 160 9.11 -5.77 1.04
CA ILE A 160 8.32 -6.48 2.04
C ILE A 160 8.98 -7.84 2.30
N ARG A 161 9.33 -8.12 3.57
CA ARG A 161 9.92 -9.40 4.00
C ARG A 161 11.16 -9.84 3.17
N GLY A 162 11.98 -8.88 2.74
CA GLY A 162 13.20 -9.16 1.98
C GLY A 162 13.01 -9.56 0.53
N GLY A 163 11.80 -9.63 0.02
CA GLY A 163 11.50 -10.11 -1.33
C GLY A 163 11.97 -9.19 -2.46
N SER A 164 12.26 -7.92 -2.16
CA SER A 164 12.93 -7.00 -3.08
C SER A 164 14.29 -6.60 -2.52
N GLY A 165 15.28 -6.41 -3.39
CA GLY A 165 16.50 -5.68 -3.05
C GLY A 165 16.36 -4.20 -3.39
N TYR A 166 17.49 -3.56 -3.68
CA TYR A 166 17.53 -2.24 -4.29
C TYR A 166 17.75 -2.42 -5.81
N SER A 167 16.91 -1.79 -6.62
CA SER A 167 16.93 -1.93 -8.08
C SER A 167 17.16 -0.59 -8.80
N PHE A 168 17.70 0.40 -8.12
CA PHE A 168 18.06 1.71 -8.68
C PHE A 168 16.91 2.41 -9.44
N GLY A 169 15.66 2.19 -9.00
CA GLY A 169 14.48 2.79 -9.61
C GLY A 169 13.88 2.02 -10.79
N ALA A 170 14.37 0.82 -11.10
CA ALA A 170 13.84 -0.01 -12.17
C ALA A 170 13.12 -1.25 -11.63
N GLY A 171 11.81 -1.36 -11.95
CA GLY A 171 10.96 -2.45 -11.53
C GLY A 171 10.53 -2.42 -10.07
N SER A 172 9.34 -2.91 -9.76
CA SER A 172 8.87 -3.13 -8.39
C SER A 172 8.20 -4.50 -8.27
N ARG A 173 8.46 -5.19 -7.17
CA ARG A 173 7.76 -6.42 -6.77
C ARG A 173 6.63 -6.15 -5.80
N VAL A 174 6.48 -4.89 -5.38
CA VAL A 174 5.40 -4.42 -4.50
C VAL A 174 4.52 -3.45 -5.30
N LEU A 175 3.24 -3.77 -5.39
CA LEU A 175 2.27 -2.95 -6.11
C LEU A 175 1.76 -1.84 -5.20
N LEU A 176 1.98 -0.59 -5.59
CA LEU A 176 1.36 0.58 -4.95
C LEU A 176 0.04 0.90 -5.63
N LEU A 177 -1.03 0.96 -4.84
CA LEU A 177 -2.38 1.32 -5.27
C LEU A 177 -2.88 2.55 -4.52
N MET A 178 -3.77 3.30 -5.17
CA MET A 178 -4.62 4.32 -4.58
C MET A 178 -6.06 4.05 -5.01
N ASP A 179 -6.92 3.72 -4.05
CA ASP A 179 -8.31 3.31 -4.25
C ASP A 179 -8.48 2.14 -5.25
N ASP A 180 -7.64 1.10 -5.11
CA ASP A 180 -7.55 -0.09 -5.98
C ASP A 180 -6.91 0.14 -7.36
N LEU A 181 -6.48 1.35 -7.68
CA LEU A 181 -5.89 1.72 -8.97
C LEU A 181 -4.35 1.87 -8.87
N PRO A 182 -3.56 1.31 -9.80
CA PRO A 182 -2.10 1.31 -9.71
C PRO A 182 -1.50 2.72 -9.81
N VAL A 183 -0.50 3.01 -8.97
CA VAL A 183 0.28 4.27 -8.93
C VAL A 183 1.76 3.97 -9.13
N LEU A 184 2.06 3.18 -10.14
CA LEU A 184 3.42 2.90 -10.61
C LEU A 184 3.65 3.62 -11.94
N THR A 185 4.88 4.10 -12.16
CA THR A 185 5.22 4.71 -13.46
C THR A 185 5.10 3.69 -14.59
N GLY A 186 4.62 4.10 -15.75
CA GLY A 186 4.32 3.20 -16.85
C GLY A 186 5.55 2.60 -17.52
N ASP A 187 6.69 3.26 -17.43
CA ASP A 187 7.97 2.85 -18.03
C ASP A 187 8.78 1.90 -17.11
N ALA A 188 8.94 2.25 -15.85
CA ALA A 188 9.80 1.56 -14.89
C ALA A 188 9.04 0.82 -13.79
N ALA A 189 7.72 0.92 -13.73
CA ALA A 189 6.89 0.42 -12.62
C ALA A 189 7.41 0.88 -11.23
N PHE A 190 7.92 2.12 -11.16
CA PHE A 190 8.45 2.70 -9.92
C PHE A 190 7.34 3.36 -9.10
N PRO A 191 7.26 3.14 -7.78
CA PRO A 191 6.22 3.74 -6.93
C PRO A 191 6.37 5.25 -6.82
N SER A 192 5.27 5.99 -7.02
CA SER A 192 5.24 7.45 -6.91
C SER A 192 4.80 7.92 -5.51
N TRP A 193 5.65 7.74 -4.51
CA TRP A 193 5.35 8.02 -3.10
C TRP A 193 4.96 9.47 -2.80
N ASP A 194 5.62 10.41 -3.46
CA ASP A 194 5.39 11.85 -3.32
C ASP A 194 4.07 12.32 -3.94
N PHE A 195 3.50 11.50 -4.84
CA PHE A 195 2.24 11.76 -5.52
C PHE A 195 1.01 11.40 -4.68
N ILE A 196 1.17 10.59 -3.63
CA ILE A 196 0.08 10.19 -2.75
C ILE A 196 -0.40 11.38 -1.90
N PRO A 197 -1.73 11.69 -1.88
CA PRO A 197 -2.30 12.82 -1.15
C PRO A 197 -2.38 12.55 0.37
N MET A 198 -1.24 12.72 1.07
CA MET A 198 -1.09 12.43 2.51
C MET A 198 -2.16 13.12 3.37
N GLU A 199 -2.63 14.30 2.97
CA GLU A 199 -3.66 15.09 3.64
C GLU A 199 -5.08 14.46 3.56
N ASN A 200 -5.29 13.54 2.60
CA ASN A 200 -6.59 12.91 2.32
C ASN A 200 -6.58 11.37 2.44
N ILE A 201 -5.61 10.79 3.15
CA ILE A 201 -5.59 9.34 3.41
C ILE A 201 -6.55 9.00 4.56
N GLU A 202 -7.34 7.95 4.40
CA GLU A 202 -8.14 7.31 5.46
C GLU A 202 -7.33 6.22 6.17
N GLN A 203 -6.83 5.27 5.38
CA GLN A 203 -5.97 4.19 5.85
C GLN A 203 -5.05 3.70 4.74
N VAL A 204 -3.98 3.01 5.12
CA VAL A 204 -3.10 2.28 4.21
C VAL A 204 -3.12 0.81 4.59
N GLU A 205 -3.44 -0.06 3.63
CA GLU A 205 -3.48 -1.50 3.79
C GLU A 205 -2.23 -2.12 3.16
N ILE A 206 -1.47 -2.89 3.93
CA ILE A 206 -0.23 -3.52 3.48
C ILE A 206 -0.44 -5.03 3.49
N ILE A 207 -0.55 -5.64 2.31
CA ILE A 207 -0.62 -7.09 2.16
C ILE A 207 0.80 -7.63 2.01
N LYS A 208 1.16 -8.62 2.83
CA LYS A 208 2.48 -9.25 2.81
C LYS A 208 2.41 -10.60 2.10
N GLY A 209 3.28 -10.81 1.12
CA GLY A 209 3.34 -12.02 0.31
C GLY A 209 2.63 -11.94 -1.04
N ALA A 210 2.71 -13.00 -1.83
CA ALA A 210 2.24 -13.02 -3.21
C ALA A 210 0.73 -12.80 -3.33
N SER A 211 0.34 -11.78 -4.09
CA SER A 211 -1.04 -11.35 -4.30
C SER A 211 -1.38 -11.15 -5.79
N SER A 212 -0.55 -11.67 -6.69
CA SER A 212 -0.72 -11.50 -8.14
C SER A 212 -2.02 -12.12 -8.67
N ALA A 213 -2.59 -13.11 -7.99
CA ALA A 213 -3.87 -13.70 -8.39
C ALA A 213 -5.06 -12.72 -8.36
N LEU A 214 -4.99 -11.62 -7.60
CA LEU A 214 -6.03 -10.58 -7.61
C LEU A 214 -5.59 -9.31 -8.33
N TYR A 215 -4.30 -8.97 -8.26
CA TYR A 215 -3.81 -7.66 -8.66
C TYR A 215 -2.82 -7.68 -9.82
N GLY A 216 -2.37 -8.87 -10.25
CA GLY A 216 -1.52 -9.06 -11.43
C GLY A 216 -0.03 -8.84 -11.18
N SER A 217 0.67 -8.52 -12.25
CA SER A 217 2.10 -8.23 -12.27
C SER A 217 2.46 -7.13 -11.26
N SER A 218 3.67 -7.17 -10.72
CA SER A 218 4.18 -6.30 -9.63
C SER A 218 3.60 -6.56 -8.23
N ALA A 219 2.60 -7.43 -8.06
CA ALA A 219 2.10 -7.86 -6.75
C ALA A 219 2.76 -9.18 -6.27
N LEU A 220 4.02 -9.41 -6.64
CA LEU A 220 4.77 -10.64 -6.36
C LEU A 220 5.16 -10.75 -4.88
N ASN A 221 5.56 -9.64 -4.25
CA ASN A 221 5.93 -9.58 -2.82
C ASN A 221 4.86 -9.01 -1.92
N GLY A 222 3.87 -8.34 -2.48
CA GLY A 222 2.81 -7.73 -1.72
C GLY A 222 2.23 -6.48 -2.37
N ILE A 223 1.35 -5.84 -1.61
CA ILE A 223 0.59 -4.69 -2.08
C ILE A 223 0.57 -3.65 -0.97
N ILE A 224 0.65 -2.39 -1.35
CA ILE A 224 0.39 -1.25 -0.51
C ILE A 224 -0.79 -0.50 -1.14
N ASN A 225 -1.95 -0.52 -0.49
CA ASN A 225 -3.15 0.11 -1.00
C ASN A 225 -3.57 1.29 -0.11
N VAL A 226 -3.51 2.47 -0.67
CA VAL A 226 -3.92 3.72 -0.02
C VAL A 226 -5.40 3.92 -0.24
N ARG A 227 -6.17 4.03 0.84
CA ARG A 227 -7.58 4.40 0.80
C ARG A 227 -7.70 5.88 1.06
N THR A 228 -8.29 6.61 0.12
CA THR A 228 -8.60 8.02 0.30
C THR A 228 -9.87 8.20 1.11
N ALA A 229 -9.91 9.26 1.92
CA ALA A 229 -11.01 9.49 2.82
C ALA A 229 -12.22 10.11 2.11
N TYR A 230 -13.40 9.60 2.43
CA TYR A 230 -14.68 10.16 2.01
C TYR A 230 -15.24 11.14 3.04
N PRO A 231 -16.03 12.13 2.62
CA PRO A 231 -16.70 13.05 3.53
C PRO A 231 -17.76 12.33 4.38
N THR A 232 -17.86 12.74 5.63
CA THR A 232 -18.93 12.37 6.55
C THR A 232 -20.05 13.40 6.54
N SER A 233 -21.11 13.21 7.32
CA SER A 233 -22.22 14.17 7.47
C SER A 233 -21.74 15.53 8.02
N THR A 234 -20.70 15.52 8.88
CA THR A 234 -20.09 16.73 9.42
C THR A 234 -18.96 17.17 8.49
N PRO A 235 -19.00 18.42 7.98
CA PRO A 235 -17.88 18.98 7.21
C PRO A 235 -16.60 19.00 8.04
N GLU A 236 -15.48 18.71 7.41
CA GLU A 236 -14.18 18.74 8.05
C GLU A 236 -13.18 19.54 7.19
N THR A 237 -12.49 20.49 7.80
CA THR A 237 -11.42 21.25 7.16
C THR A 237 -10.15 21.14 7.99
N ARG A 238 -9.02 20.84 7.34
CA ARG A 238 -7.72 20.74 7.99
C ARG A 238 -6.69 21.61 7.28
N PHE A 239 -5.85 22.28 8.09
CA PHE A 239 -4.66 22.97 7.63
C PHE A 239 -3.47 22.48 8.44
N ASN A 240 -2.33 22.27 7.78
CA ASN A 240 -1.05 22.03 8.43
C ASN A 240 -0.01 22.97 7.84
N PHE A 241 0.83 23.52 8.69
CA PHE A 241 2.00 24.32 8.33
C PHE A 241 3.18 23.75 9.11
N PHE A 242 4.31 23.57 8.44
CA PHE A 242 5.52 23.12 9.12
C PHE A 242 6.78 23.77 8.55
N ASN A 243 7.77 23.90 9.42
CA ASN A 243 9.11 24.32 9.07
C ASN A 243 10.11 23.50 9.90
N GLY A 244 11.10 22.91 9.24
CA GLY A 244 12.14 22.09 9.86
C GLY A 244 13.52 22.52 9.41
N MET A 245 14.50 22.34 10.30
CA MET A 245 15.90 22.67 10.05
C MET A 245 16.78 21.44 10.32
N TYR A 246 17.76 21.21 9.47
CA TYR A 246 18.76 20.16 9.65
C TYR A 246 19.93 20.70 10.48
N PHE A 247 20.35 19.93 11.47
CA PHE A 247 21.54 20.21 12.26
C PHE A 247 22.80 19.67 11.59
N SER A 248 23.95 20.03 12.11
CA SER A 248 25.23 19.50 11.64
C SER A 248 25.24 17.98 11.76
N PRO A 249 25.85 17.25 10.81
CA PRO A 249 26.18 15.84 10.98
C PRO A 249 26.91 15.59 12.29
N ARG A 250 26.93 14.35 12.76
CA ARG A 250 27.68 13.97 13.96
C ARG A 250 29.17 14.20 13.76
N ASP A 251 29.67 13.78 12.61
CA ASP A 251 31.01 14.16 12.16
C ASP A 251 30.93 15.55 11.49
N THR A 252 31.43 16.57 12.20
CA THR A 252 31.41 17.96 11.74
C THR A 252 32.31 18.22 10.53
N ALA A 253 33.25 17.36 10.18
CA ALA A 253 34.06 17.43 8.97
C ALA A 253 33.20 17.24 7.70
N GLN A 254 32.06 16.59 7.82
CA GLN A 254 31.10 16.34 6.75
C GLN A 254 30.15 17.53 6.50
N LYS A 255 30.19 18.57 7.34
CA LYS A 255 29.32 19.74 7.21
C LYS A 255 29.85 20.65 6.09
N TRP A 256 29.08 20.78 5.01
CA TRP A 256 29.44 21.62 3.86
C TRP A 256 28.82 23.02 3.89
N TRP A 257 27.82 23.28 4.75
CA TRP A 257 27.14 24.57 4.88
C TRP A 257 27.66 25.40 6.06
N ASP A 258 27.69 26.70 5.93
CA ASP A 258 28.04 27.65 6.98
C ASP A 258 26.78 28.19 7.69
N ASP A 259 26.31 29.39 7.34
CA ASP A 259 25.16 30.05 7.95
C ASP A 259 23.83 29.74 7.23
N ASP A 260 23.89 29.26 5.98
CA ASP A 260 22.71 28.85 5.22
C ASP A 260 22.30 27.42 5.55
N PHE A 261 21.50 27.27 6.61
CA PHE A 261 21.05 25.94 7.05
C PHE A 261 20.13 25.26 6.04
N PRO A 262 20.36 23.97 5.74
CA PRO A 262 19.39 23.16 5.03
C PRO A 262 18.06 23.09 5.80
N PHE A 263 16.94 23.18 5.08
CA PHE A 263 15.63 23.27 5.70
C PHE A 263 14.54 22.55 4.91
N THR A 264 13.44 22.28 5.59
CA THR A 264 12.18 21.84 4.98
C THR A 264 11.05 22.77 5.39
N ALA A 265 10.15 23.11 4.48
CA ALA A 265 8.95 23.84 4.78
C ALA A 265 7.78 23.34 3.94
N GLY A 266 6.59 23.39 4.46
CA GLY A 266 5.41 23.00 3.70
C GLY A 266 4.11 23.41 4.35
N ALA A 267 3.05 23.31 3.54
CA ALA A 267 1.68 23.51 3.97
C ALA A 267 0.76 22.53 3.28
N SER A 268 -0.25 22.07 3.99
CA SER A 268 -1.33 21.26 3.43
C SER A 268 -2.70 21.77 3.83
N PHE A 269 -3.63 21.57 2.93
CA PHE A 269 -5.05 21.85 3.11
C PHE A 269 -5.85 20.60 2.73
N ALA A 270 -6.86 20.26 3.52
CA ALA A 270 -7.86 19.25 3.16
C ALA A 270 -9.24 19.74 3.58
N HIS A 271 -10.23 19.54 2.73
CA HIS A 271 -11.62 19.83 3.02
C HIS A 271 -12.51 18.69 2.52
N ARG A 272 -13.47 18.28 3.35
CA ARG A 272 -14.42 17.22 3.05
C ARG A 272 -15.81 17.67 3.43
N GLN A 273 -16.75 17.56 2.51
CA GLN A 273 -18.13 17.97 2.75
C GLN A 273 -19.10 17.19 1.87
N LYS A 274 -20.24 16.88 2.42
CA LYS A 274 -21.38 16.28 1.75
C LYS A 274 -22.43 17.33 1.42
N PHE A 275 -22.89 17.37 0.18
CA PHE A 275 -23.94 18.26 -0.33
C PHE A 275 -25.12 17.42 -0.84
N GLY A 276 -25.92 16.89 0.08
CA GLY A 276 -27.01 15.98 -0.26
C GLY A 276 -26.52 14.71 -0.97
N ARG A 277 -26.75 14.59 -2.27
CA ARG A 277 -26.32 13.44 -3.09
C ARG A 277 -24.88 13.55 -3.62
N PHE A 278 -24.24 14.70 -3.42
CA PHE A 278 -22.89 14.99 -3.90
C PHE A 278 -21.90 15.01 -2.74
N ASP A 279 -20.86 14.20 -2.83
CA ASP A 279 -19.77 14.14 -1.88
C ASP A 279 -18.52 14.80 -2.50
N LEU A 280 -17.84 15.64 -1.75
CA LEU A 280 -16.62 16.33 -2.16
C LEU A 280 -15.52 16.14 -1.12
N SER A 281 -14.36 15.64 -1.55
CA SER A 281 -13.11 15.70 -0.79
C SER A 281 -12.06 16.38 -1.66
N THR A 282 -11.37 17.38 -1.13
CA THR A 282 -10.33 18.11 -1.87
C THR A 282 -9.14 18.38 -0.98
N GLY A 283 -7.96 18.50 -1.57
CA GLY A 283 -6.72 18.79 -0.87
C GLY A 283 -5.73 19.54 -1.74
N ALA A 284 -4.83 20.22 -1.06
CA ALA A 284 -3.67 20.87 -1.68
C ALA A 284 -2.46 20.73 -0.78
N TYR A 285 -1.28 20.64 -1.37
CA TYR A 285 -0.02 20.49 -0.68
C TYR A 285 1.08 21.25 -1.38
N VAL A 286 1.89 21.97 -0.63
CA VAL A 286 3.11 22.63 -1.10
C VAL A 286 4.27 22.23 -0.21
N TYR A 287 5.43 21.99 -0.83
CA TYR A 287 6.64 21.56 -0.15
C TYR A 287 7.86 22.24 -0.76
N ASN A 288 8.77 22.69 0.11
CA ASN A 288 10.06 23.27 -0.28
C ASN A 288 11.13 22.71 0.66
N GLN A 289 12.17 22.15 0.08
CA GLN A 289 13.34 21.65 0.79
C GLN A 289 14.60 22.17 0.11
N ASN A 290 15.47 22.82 0.86
CA ASN A 290 16.90 22.86 0.57
C ASN A 290 17.52 21.68 1.31
N SER A 291 18.11 20.75 0.55
CA SER A 291 18.57 19.48 1.09
C SER A 291 19.81 19.64 1.99
N TYR A 292 20.01 18.68 2.86
CA TYR A 292 21.27 18.45 3.58
C TYR A 292 22.40 17.93 2.66
N PHE A 293 22.08 17.54 1.43
CA PHE A 293 23.07 17.32 0.38
C PHE A 293 23.35 18.63 -0.36
N LYS A 294 24.62 18.88 -0.66
CA LYS A 294 25.08 20.10 -1.33
C LYS A 294 24.40 20.30 -2.67
N ASP A 295 23.86 21.50 -2.90
CA ASP A 295 23.19 21.93 -4.14
C ASP A 295 21.93 21.12 -4.52
N MET A 296 21.42 20.29 -3.59
CA MET A 296 20.21 19.50 -3.82
C MET A 296 18.97 20.19 -3.25
N TYR A 297 17.84 20.08 -3.94
CA TYR A 297 16.57 20.63 -3.50
C TYR A 297 15.37 19.78 -3.98
N ASN A 298 14.23 19.98 -3.34
CA ASN A 298 12.95 19.41 -3.76
C ASN A 298 11.83 20.44 -3.52
N ARG A 299 11.17 20.84 -4.59
CA ARG A 299 10.03 21.76 -4.58
C ARG A 299 8.88 21.12 -5.31
N ARG A 300 7.72 21.02 -4.66
CA ARG A 300 6.53 20.41 -5.26
C ARG A 300 5.25 21.09 -4.81
N GLY A 301 4.26 21.09 -5.71
CA GLY A 301 2.89 21.47 -5.44
C GLY A 301 1.96 20.38 -5.94
N ARG A 302 0.97 20.00 -5.15
CA ARG A 302 -0.04 19.01 -5.49
C ARG A 302 -1.43 19.50 -5.13
N ALA A 303 -2.41 19.14 -5.96
CA ALA A 303 -3.83 19.36 -5.68
C ALA A 303 -4.61 18.10 -6.04
N ASN A 304 -5.63 17.79 -5.26
CA ASN A 304 -6.51 16.65 -5.50
C ASN A 304 -7.97 17.02 -5.26
N ILE A 305 -8.85 16.34 -5.97
CA ILE A 305 -10.30 16.43 -5.82
C ILE A 305 -10.90 15.05 -6.05
N ASN A 306 -11.68 14.58 -5.08
CA ASN A 306 -12.41 13.32 -5.14
C ASN A 306 -13.90 13.63 -5.03
N THR A 307 -14.68 13.13 -5.98
CA THR A 307 -16.12 13.38 -6.04
C THR A 307 -16.90 12.08 -6.15
N ARG A 308 -18.10 12.07 -5.57
CA ARG A 308 -19.09 11.01 -5.74
C ARG A 308 -20.48 11.62 -5.84
N TYR A 309 -21.25 11.22 -6.84
CA TYR A 309 -22.63 11.61 -7.02
C TYR A 309 -23.54 10.39 -7.02
N ARG A 310 -24.49 10.35 -6.09
CA ARG A 310 -25.51 9.29 -6.01
C ARG A 310 -26.67 9.64 -6.93
N ILE A 311 -26.73 9.00 -8.11
CA ILE A 311 -27.79 9.21 -9.11
C ILE A 311 -29.12 8.72 -8.53
N ASN A 312 -29.11 7.53 -7.95
CA ASN A 312 -30.24 6.92 -7.24
C ASN A 312 -29.71 5.96 -6.15
N ASN A 313 -30.60 5.20 -5.52
CA ASN A 313 -30.32 4.30 -4.41
C ASN A 313 -29.40 3.11 -4.78
N ASN A 314 -29.25 2.84 -6.08
CA ASN A 314 -28.48 1.69 -6.57
C ASN A 314 -27.25 2.11 -7.39
N LEU A 315 -27.14 3.37 -7.77
CA LEU A 315 -26.14 3.85 -8.72
C LEU A 315 -25.44 5.10 -8.22
N ALA A 316 -24.11 5.00 -8.10
CA ALA A 316 -23.23 6.13 -7.85
C ALA A 316 -22.11 6.19 -8.90
N VAL A 317 -21.78 7.41 -9.30
CA VAL A 317 -20.65 7.72 -10.18
C VAL A 317 -19.69 8.67 -9.48
N GLY A 318 -18.44 8.64 -9.83
CA GLY A 318 -17.47 9.58 -9.28
C GLY A 318 -16.30 9.84 -10.21
N LEU A 319 -15.57 10.88 -9.88
CA LEU A 319 -14.35 11.30 -10.56
C LEU A 319 -13.34 11.75 -9.51
N ASN A 320 -12.16 11.10 -9.51
CA ASN A 320 -11.04 11.51 -8.70
C ASN A 320 -9.95 12.07 -9.61
N VAL A 321 -9.39 13.21 -9.27
CA VAL A 321 -8.28 13.84 -9.98
C VAL A 321 -7.21 14.20 -8.98
N ASN A 322 -5.95 13.85 -9.27
CA ASN A 322 -4.79 14.25 -8.51
C ASN A 322 -3.73 14.77 -9.48
N ALA A 323 -3.18 15.95 -9.24
CA ALA A 323 -2.19 16.57 -10.10
C ALA A 323 -1.03 17.13 -9.26
N GLN A 324 0.20 16.97 -9.74
CA GLN A 324 1.43 17.43 -9.10
C GLN A 324 2.39 18.03 -10.09
N VAL A 325 3.00 19.13 -9.70
CA VAL A 325 4.20 19.67 -10.33
C VAL A 325 5.36 19.57 -9.36
N ASN A 326 6.54 19.23 -9.85
CA ASN A 326 7.74 19.19 -9.02
C ASN A 326 8.97 19.70 -9.79
N ARG A 327 9.90 20.28 -9.03
CA ARG A 327 11.27 20.54 -9.43
C ARG A 327 12.18 19.96 -8.35
N SER A 328 13.06 19.08 -8.73
CA SER A 328 13.93 18.39 -7.79
C SER A 328 15.27 18.08 -8.40
N THR A 329 16.21 17.82 -7.53
CA THR A 329 17.51 17.28 -7.89
C THR A 329 17.64 15.89 -7.32
N SER A 330 18.40 15.04 -7.99
CA SER A 330 18.81 13.71 -7.54
C SER A 330 20.28 13.50 -7.90
N PHE A 331 20.93 12.60 -7.19
CA PHE A 331 22.30 12.19 -7.51
C PHE A 331 22.46 10.71 -7.20
N PHE A 332 23.60 10.14 -7.61
CA PHE A 332 23.76 8.70 -7.53
C PHE A 332 24.50 8.23 -6.28
N PHE A 333 25.70 8.79 -5.97
CA PHE A 333 26.47 8.47 -4.77
C PHE A 333 27.33 9.66 -4.31
N TRP A 334 27.88 9.59 -3.11
CA TRP A 334 28.68 10.63 -2.49
C TRP A 334 30.06 10.81 -3.15
N SER A 335 30.70 11.94 -2.91
CA SER A 335 32.03 12.25 -3.48
C SER A 335 33.19 11.58 -2.75
N GLY A 336 33.03 11.18 -1.48
CA GLY A 336 34.06 10.50 -0.69
C GLY A 336 33.77 10.49 0.79
N ILE A 337 34.58 9.72 1.56
CA ILE A 337 34.37 9.53 2.99
C ILE A 337 34.93 10.67 3.85
N ASP A 338 36.02 11.33 3.47
CA ASP A 338 36.73 12.27 4.35
C ASP A 338 35.92 13.54 4.66
N SER A 339 35.29 14.14 3.65
CA SER A 339 34.47 15.35 3.80
C SER A 339 33.35 15.44 2.75
N GLY A 340 33.05 14.35 2.06
CA GLY A 340 32.16 14.30 0.90
C GLY A 340 30.92 13.43 1.05
N LEU A 341 30.60 12.93 2.25
CA LEU A 341 29.44 12.05 2.48
C LEU A 341 28.11 12.75 2.12
N TYR A 342 28.04 14.08 2.30
CA TYR A 342 26.87 14.89 1.96
C TYR A 342 27.09 15.75 0.70
N ILE A 343 28.10 15.43 -0.10
CA ILE A 343 28.39 16.08 -1.38
C ILE A 343 28.18 15.06 -2.50
N PRO A 344 27.33 15.35 -3.50
CA PRO A 344 27.18 14.48 -4.66
C PRO A 344 28.48 14.27 -5.41
N PHE A 345 28.71 13.07 -5.94
CA PHE A 345 29.84 12.82 -6.83
C PHE A 345 29.69 13.62 -8.12
N ASP A 346 30.78 14.20 -8.60
CA ASP A 346 30.77 15.07 -9.77
C ASP A 346 30.17 14.38 -11.00
N GLY A 347 29.27 15.11 -11.69
CA GLY A 347 28.60 14.63 -12.90
C GLY A 347 27.45 13.64 -12.65
N THR A 348 27.12 13.31 -11.39
CA THR A 348 25.97 12.44 -11.09
C THR A 348 24.70 13.20 -10.69
N ALA A 349 24.79 14.51 -10.49
CA ALA A 349 23.64 15.34 -10.16
C ALA A 349 22.73 15.58 -11.39
N ALA A 350 21.45 15.26 -11.23
CA ALA A 350 20.42 15.48 -12.25
C ALA A 350 19.36 16.45 -11.75
N PHE A 351 18.92 17.37 -12.64
CA PHE A 351 17.85 18.32 -12.39
C PHE A 351 16.59 17.85 -13.10
N ASN A 352 15.52 17.67 -12.35
CA ASN A 352 14.27 17.12 -12.84
C ASN A 352 13.13 18.14 -12.70
N GLN A 353 12.32 18.26 -13.72
CA GLN A 353 11.05 18.97 -13.70
C GLN A 353 9.94 18.00 -14.10
N GLY A 354 9.05 17.69 -13.16
CA GLY A 354 8.01 16.69 -13.36
C GLY A 354 6.61 17.28 -13.34
N PHE A 355 5.73 16.66 -14.11
CA PHE A 355 4.28 16.81 -14.03
C PHE A 355 3.65 15.43 -13.98
N LYS A 356 2.83 15.20 -12.96
CA LYS A 356 2.06 13.96 -12.79
C LYS A 356 0.59 14.27 -12.65
N ILE A 357 -0.26 13.48 -13.29
CA ILE A 357 -1.71 13.62 -13.18
C ILE A 357 -2.38 12.25 -13.24
N THR A 358 -3.36 12.03 -12.36
CA THR A 358 -4.34 10.95 -12.54
C THR A 358 -5.74 11.52 -12.71
N VAL A 359 -6.52 10.85 -13.56
CA VAL A 359 -7.95 11.11 -13.77
C VAL A 359 -8.66 9.77 -13.71
N ASP A 360 -9.46 9.58 -12.66
CA ASP A 360 -10.03 8.28 -12.28
C ASP A 360 -11.56 8.35 -12.25
N PRO A 361 -12.26 8.20 -13.37
CA PRO A 361 -13.71 8.02 -13.35
C PRO A 361 -14.05 6.62 -12.84
N TYR A 362 -15.11 6.54 -12.03
CA TYR A 362 -15.61 5.27 -11.52
C TYR A 362 -17.12 5.22 -11.41
N PHE A 363 -17.62 3.99 -11.34
CA PHE A 363 -19.03 3.68 -11.32
C PHE A 363 -19.27 2.50 -10.37
N ASN A 364 -20.26 2.63 -9.48
CA ASN A 364 -20.72 1.56 -8.59
C ASN A 364 -22.23 1.38 -8.78
N TYR A 365 -22.64 0.14 -9.06
CA TYR A 365 -24.04 -0.21 -9.24
C TYR A 365 -24.38 -1.48 -8.45
N TYR A 366 -25.49 -1.45 -7.75
CA TYR A 366 -26.09 -2.61 -7.11
C TYR A 366 -27.35 -3.01 -7.87
N ASP A 367 -27.39 -4.25 -8.34
CA ASP A 367 -28.58 -4.76 -9.03
C ASP A 367 -29.72 -5.08 -8.03
N LYS A 368 -30.90 -5.43 -8.55
CA LYS A 368 -32.08 -5.77 -7.73
C LYS A 368 -31.88 -7.02 -6.84
N LYS A 369 -30.82 -7.80 -7.04
CA LYS A 369 -30.46 -8.98 -6.25
C LYS A 369 -29.32 -8.69 -5.26
N GLY A 370 -28.92 -7.43 -5.12
CA GLY A 370 -27.83 -7.01 -4.25
C GLY A 370 -26.42 -7.31 -4.79
N ASN A 371 -26.27 -7.75 -6.06
CA ASN A 371 -24.97 -7.94 -6.64
C ASN A 371 -24.31 -6.60 -6.95
N ARG A 372 -23.02 -6.46 -6.67
CA ARG A 372 -22.26 -5.25 -6.92
C ARG A 372 -21.53 -5.31 -8.26
N HIS A 373 -21.65 -4.24 -9.02
CA HIS A 373 -20.92 -3.99 -10.26
C HIS A 373 -20.05 -2.73 -10.06
N LYS A 374 -18.74 -2.86 -10.19
CA LYS A 374 -17.79 -1.77 -10.03
C LYS A 374 -16.98 -1.63 -11.31
N LEU A 375 -16.95 -0.43 -11.90
CA LEU A 375 -16.06 -0.08 -12.99
C LEU A 375 -15.09 0.98 -12.48
N LEU A 376 -13.80 0.71 -12.61
CA LEU A 376 -12.71 1.63 -12.29
C LEU A 376 -11.95 1.93 -13.56
N MET A 377 -11.62 3.19 -13.79
CA MET A 377 -10.75 3.60 -14.88
C MET A 377 -9.70 4.58 -14.36
N ARG A 378 -8.54 4.63 -15.00
CA ARG A 378 -7.46 5.57 -14.71
C ARG A 378 -6.76 5.99 -15.99
N TYR A 379 -6.60 7.28 -16.15
CA TYR A 379 -5.51 7.85 -16.91
C TYR A 379 -4.42 8.29 -15.94
N TYR A 380 -3.18 7.87 -16.17
CA TYR A 380 -2.03 8.32 -15.39
C TYR A 380 -0.94 8.83 -16.33
N GLY A 381 -0.77 10.15 -16.38
CA GLY A 381 0.33 10.83 -17.07
C GLY A 381 1.47 11.11 -16.10
N ASN A 382 2.69 10.68 -16.45
CA ASN A 382 3.90 11.00 -15.72
C ASN A 382 4.95 11.51 -16.71
N HIS A 383 5.16 12.80 -16.70
CA HIS A 383 6.05 13.51 -17.60
C HIS A 383 7.20 14.09 -16.79
N ASN A 384 8.42 13.63 -17.07
CA ASN A 384 9.63 14.08 -16.42
C ASN A 384 10.60 14.62 -17.44
N ALA A 385 10.89 15.94 -17.36
CA ALA A 385 11.89 16.62 -18.15
C ALA A 385 13.16 16.82 -17.31
N THR A 386 14.30 16.46 -17.84
CA THR A 386 15.62 16.64 -17.24
C THR A 386 16.42 17.72 -17.97
N ALA A 387 17.43 18.28 -17.33
CA ALA A 387 18.32 19.24 -17.96
C ALA A 387 19.07 18.64 -19.17
N THR A 388 19.35 17.34 -19.10
CA THR A 388 19.83 16.57 -20.26
C THR A 388 18.60 15.95 -20.93
N THR A 389 18.16 16.46 -22.06
CA THR A 389 16.95 16.06 -22.78
C THR A 389 16.90 14.56 -23.02
N ALA A 390 18.03 13.92 -23.33
CA ALA A 390 18.19 12.50 -23.53
C ALA A 390 17.78 11.63 -22.31
N GLN A 391 17.67 12.21 -21.11
CA GLN A 391 17.20 11.53 -19.91
C GLN A 391 15.72 11.84 -19.59
N SER A 392 15.07 12.66 -20.40
CA SER A 392 13.65 12.98 -20.25
C SER A 392 12.78 11.79 -20.63
N ASN A 393 11.68 11.58 -19.89
CA ASN A 393 10.70 10.56 -20.23
C ASN A 393 9.26 11.06 -20.04
N PHE A 394 8.39 10.59 -20.92
CA PHE A 394 6.97 10.89 -20.94
C PHE A 394 6.22 9.56 -21.04
N ASN A 395 5.46 9.22 -20.03
CA ASN A 395 4.68 8.01 -20.06
C ASN A 395 3.20 8.26 -19.69
N ASP A 396 2.31 7.62 -20.45
CA ASP A 396 0.87 7.69 -20.33
C ASP A 396 0.33 6.28 -20.15
N LEU A 397 -0.29 6.02 -19.00
CA LEU A 397 -0.93 4.77 -18.66
C LEU A 397 -2.46 4.93 -18.69
N TYR A 398 -3.13 4.05 -19.39
CA TYR A 398 -4.57 3.88 -19.39
C TYR A 398 -4.91 2.54 -18.73
N TYR A 399 -5.80 2.55 -17.76
CA TYR A 399 -6.21 1.37 -17.02
C TYR A 399 -7.74 1.30 -16.92
N GLY A 400 -8.28 0.10 -17.02
CA GLY A 400 -9.69 -0.18 -16.80
C GLY A 400 -9.87 -1.52 -16.10
N GLU A 401 -10.75 -1.57 -15.09
CA GLU A 401 -11.15 -2.78 -14.38
C GLU A 401 -12.67 -2.79 -14.19
N TYR A 402 -13.34 -3.84 -14.67
CA TYR A 402 -14.69 -4.15 -14.30
C TYR A 402 -14.70 -5.30 -13.32
N GLN A 403 -15.38 -5.11 -12.17
CA GLN A 403 -15.55 -6.10 -11.12
C GLN A 403 -17.03 -6.41 -10.89
N TYR A 404 -17.35 -7.68 -10.86
CA TYR A 404 -18.63 -8.23 -10.42
C TYR A 404 -18.46 -8.95 -9.08
N GLN A 405 -19.37 -8.66 -8.14
CA GLN A 405 -19.36 -9.31 -6.83
C GLN A 405 -20.77 -9.81 -6.49
N LYS A 406 -20.83 -11.06 -6.05
CA LYS A 406 -22.06 -11.72 -5.63
C LYS A 406 -21.93 -12.33 -4.26
N HIS A 407 -22.87 -12.00 -3.37
CA HIS A 407 -23.02 -12.61 -2.06
C HIS A 407 -24.02 -13.76 -2.14
N PHE A 408 -23.64 -14.91 -1.59
CA PHE A 408 -24.48 -16.09 -1.43
C PHE A 408 -24.76 -16.30 0.04
N GLU A 409 -25.75 -15.56 0.56
CA GLU A 409 -26.08 -15.53 2.00
C GLU A 409 -26.34 -16.94 2.57
N ASN A 410 -27.10 -17.78 1.82
CA ASN A 410 -27.48 -19.12 2.24
C ASN A 410 -26.30 -20.08 2.51
N ILE A 411 -25.14 -19.80 1.95
CA ILE A 411 -23.94 -20.64 2.10
C ILE A 411 -22.75 -19.86 2.65
N ALA A 412 -22.96 -18.64 3.13
CA ALA A 412 -21.94 -17.71 3.63
C ALA A 412 -20.72 -17.63 2.69
N ALA A 413 -20.97 -17.33 1.40
CA ALA A 413 -19.94 -17.27 0.38
C ALA A 413 -20.02 -15.97 -0.44
N VAL A 414 -18.86 -15.53 -0.92
CA VAL A 414 -18.72 -14.36 -1.81
C VAL A 414 -17.93 -14.77 -3.05
N LEU A 415 -18.45 -14.41 -4.21
CA LEU A 415 -17.76 -14.55 -5.49
C LEU A 415 -17.39 -13.16 -5.99
N SER A 416 -16.11 -12.94 -6.24
CA SER A 416 -15.59 -11.75 -6.93
C SER A 416 -14.97 -12.16 -8.26
N ALA A 417 -15.41 -11.59 -9.36
CA ALA A 417 -14.88 -11.83 -10.70
C ALA A 417 -14.61 -10.50 -11.37
N GLY A 418 -13.59 -10.45 -12.25
CA GLY A 418 -13.32 -9.22 -12.97
C GLY A 418 -12.45 -9.42 -14.19
N VAL A 419 -12.47 -8.38 -15.02
CA VAL A 419 -11.60 -8.24 -16.19
C VAL A 419 -10.84 -6.92 -16.07
N VAL A 420 -9.58 -6.95 -16.49
CA VAL A 420 -8.64 -5.82 -16.40
C VAL A 420 -8.02 -5.60 -17.76
N GLY A 421 -7.87 -4.35 -18.16
CA GLY A 421 -7.09 -3.97 -19.33
C GLY A 421 -6.22 -2.76 -18.99
N SER A 422 -4.95 -2.78 -19.41
CA SER A 422 -4.11 -1.59 -19.36
C SER A 422 -3.29 -1.43 -20.64
N PHE A 423 -3.02 -0.17 -20.97
CA PHE A 423 -2.20 0.21 -22.09
C PHE A 423 -1.27 1.34 -21.65
N THR A 424 0.02 1.18 -21.93
CA THR A 424 1.04 2.21 -21.63
C THR A 424 1.72 2.64 -22.92
N LYS A 425 1.90 3.94 -23.06
CA LYS A 425 2.73 4.54 -24.10
C LYS A 425 3.87 5.32 -23.44
N VAL A 426 5.09 5.06 -23.87
CA VAL A 426 6.31 5.72 -23.38
C VAL A 426 7.05 6.35 -24.54
N VAL A 427 7.48 7.61 -24.35
CA VAL A 427 8.33 8.33 -25.30
C VAL A 427 9.55 8.82 -24.54
N ALA A 428 10.73 8.28 -24.85
CA ALA A 428 11.97 8.67 -24.19
C ALA A 428 13.20 8.29 -25.02
N GLU A 429 14.13 9.24 -25.19
CA GLU A 429 15.42 9.01 -25.83
C GLU A 429 16.25 7.95 -25.10
N LEU A 430 16.14 7.90 -23.76
CA LEU A 430 16.86 6.92 -22.94
C LEU A 430 16.47 5.44 -23.21
N TYR A 431 15.48 5.19 -24.06
CA TYR A 431 15.11 3.86 -24.56
C TYR A 431 15.41 3.70 -26.06
N GLY A 432 16.31 4.52 -26.63
CA GLY A 432 16.75 4.44 -28.02
C GLY A 432 15.90 5.23 -29.01
N ASP A 433 15.50 6.45 -28.67
CA ASP A 433 14.72 7.40 -29.52
C ASP A 433 13.41 6.82 -30.09
N THR A 434 12.81 5.87 -29.40
CA THR A 434 11.64 5.17 -29.89
C THR A 434 10.43 5.36 -28.97
N THR A 435 9.26 5.19 -29.55
CA THR A 435 8.03 5.06 -28.79
C THR A 435 7.82 3.60 -28.44
N PHE A 436 7.78 3.30 -27.14
CA PHE A 436 7.43 1.97 -26.64
C PHE A 436 5.98 1.91 -26.21
N THR A 437 5.36 0.76 -26.46
CA THR A 437 4.02 0.46 -25.95
C THR A 437 4.05 -0.85 -25.18
N SER A 438 3.28 -0.89 -24.10
CA SER A 438 3.00 -2.14 -23.38
C SER A 438 1.50 -2.29 -23.12
N GLY A 439 1.04 -3.52 -23.10
CA GLY A 439 -0.35 -3.87 -22.80
C GLY A 439 -0.41 -4.99 -21.78
N ASN A 440 -1.43 -4.94 -20.92
CA ASN A 440 -1.78 -6.02 -20.01
C ASN A 440 -3.28 -6.25 -20.06
N GLU A 441 -3.70 -7.48 -20.26
CA GLU A 441 -5.09 -7.91 -20.22
C GLU A 441 -5.22 -9.09 -19.26
N ALA A 442 -6.26 -9.10 -18.43
CA ALA A 442 -6.45 -10.16 -17.47
C ALA A 442 -7.90 -10.43 -17.13
N ALA A 443 -8.19 -11.66 -16.73
CA ALA A 443 -9.42 -12.05 -16.08
C ALA A 443 -9.10 -12.74 -14.75
N TYR A 444 -9.86 -12.45 -13.71
CA TYR A 444 -9.68 -13.07 -12.40
C TYR A 444 -11.00 -13.52 -11.78
N LEU A 445 -10.89 -14.52 -10.93
CA LEU A 445 -11.98 -15.07 -10.14
C LEU A 445 -11.48 -15.34 -8.73
N GLN A 446 -12.24 -14.92 -7.72
CA GLN A 446 -12.02 -15.28 -6.33
C GLN A 446 -13.30 -15.77 -5.70
N PHE A 447 -13.19 -16.84 -4.94
CA PHE A 447 -14.27 -17.42 -4.16
C PHE A 447 -13.85 -17.52 -2.70
N ASP A 448 -14.62 -16.84 -1.83
CA ASP A 448 -14.46 -16.86 -0.38
C ASP A 448 -15.67 -17.54 0.24
N LYS A 449 -15.44 -18.47 1.17
CA LYS A 449 -16.50 -19.16 1.88
C LYS A 449 -16.18 -19.31 3.36
N LYS A 450 -17.15 -19.02 4.20
CA LYS A 450 -17.09 -19.23 5.65
C LYS A 450 -17.84 -20.51 6.01
N PHE A 451 -17.14 -21.46 6.64
CA PHE A 451 -17.69 -22.71 7.13
C PHE A 451 -17.85 -22.64 8.65
N PHE A 452 -18.99 -23.12 9.13
CA PHE A 452 -19.27 -23.26 10.58
C PHE A 452 -19.05 -21.93 11.36
N ASP A 453 -19.21 -20.80 10.72
CA ASP A 453 -18.96 -19.44 11.24
C ASP A 453 -17.52 -19.18 11.76
N LYS A 454 -16.59 -20.11 11.54
CA LYS A 454 -15.23 -20.08 12.09
C LYS A 454 -14.11 -20.27 11.09
N LEU A 455 -14.34 -20.99 9.99
CA LEU A 455 -13.30 -21.31 9.01
C LEU A 455 -13.56 -20.56 7.71
N ASN A 456 -12.76 -19.55 7.42
CA ASN A 456 -12.75 -18.87 6.14
C ASN A 456 -11.78 -19.56 5.18
N ILE A 457 -12.25 -19.93 4.00
CA ILE A 457 -11.42 -20.45 2.90
C ILE A 457 -11.55 -19.48 1.73
N SER A 458 -10.41 -19.07 1.19
CA SER A 458 -10.30 -18.21 0.02
C SER A 458 -9.54 -18.94 -1.07
N SER A 459 -10.06 -18.94 -2.28
CA SER A 459 -9.36 -19.43 -3.46
C SER A 459 -9.49 -18.44 -4.59
N GLY A 460 -8.40 -18.18 -5.30
CA GLY A 460 -8.36 -17.21 -6.38
C GLY A 460 -7.54 -17.71 -7.55
N MET A 461 -7.92 -17.30 -8.75
CA MET A 461 -7.19 -17.52 -9.97
C MET A 461 -7.22 -16.27 -10.86
N ARG A 462 -6.15 -16.06 -11.61
CA ARG A 462 -6.04 -15.01 -12.62
C ARG A 462 -5.34 -15.61 -13.84
N TYR A 463 -5.84 -15.28 -15.00
CA TYR A 463 -5.14 -15.49 -16.26
C TYR A 463 -4.75 -14.13 -16.81
N GLU A 464 -3.47 -13.95 -17.07
CA GLU A 464 -2.89 -12.67 -17.45
C GLU A 464 -2.14 -12.80 -18.77
N PHE A 465 -2.34 -11.84 -19.65
CA PHE A 465 -1.64 -11.68 -20.91
C PHE A 465 -0.91 -10.33 -20.90
N ASN A 466 0.39 -10.35 -21.17
CA ASN A 466 1.24 -9.18 -21.24
C ASN A 466 1.89 -9.07 -22.61
N GLN A 467 2.06 -7.85 -23.06
CA GLN A 467 2.76 -7.53 -24.29
C GLN A 467 3.66 -6.29 -24.09
N ILE A 468 4.90 -6.37 -24.59
CA ILE A 468 5.85 -5.25 -24.63
C ILE A 468 6.69 -5.35 -25.88
N ALA A 469 6.72 -4.30 -26.74
CA ALA A 469 7.56 -4.21 -27.91
C ALA A 469 7.59 -5.51 -28.78
N GLY A 470 6.44 -6.17 -28.93
CA GLY A 470 6.30 -7.42 -29.71
C GLY A 470 6.50 -8.72 -28.90
N LEU A 471 7.13 -8.68 -27.74
CA LEU A 471 7.18 -9.81 -26.82
C LEU A 471 5.80 -10.02 -26.19
N LYS A 472 5.31 -11.26 -26.21
CA LYS A 472 4.02 -11.65 -25.66
C LYS A 472 4.18 -12.80 -24.68
N GLU A 473 3.54 -12.71 -23.55
CA GLU A 473 3.54 -13.78 -22.55
C GLU A 473 2.20 -13.88 -21.84
N SER A 474 1.77 -15.10 -21.52
CA SER A 474 0.56 -15.34 -20.74
C SER A 474 0.82 -16.32 -19.61
N ARG A 475 0.17 -16.07 -18.46
CA ARG A 475 0.36 -16.89 -17.26
C ARG A 475 -0.93 -17.07 -16.46
N PRO A 476 -1.26 -18.31 -16.06
CA PRO A 476 -2.19 -18.54 -14.97
C PRO A 476 -1.50 -18.32 -13.62
N VAL A 477 -2.20 -17.73 -12.65
CA VAL A 477 -1.72 -17.47 -11.29
C VAL A 477 -2.80 -17.90 -10.31
N PHE A 478 -2.44 -18.64 -9.27
CA PHE A 478 -3.36 -19.19 -8.29
C PHE A 478 -3.03 -18.72 -6.87
N ARG A 479 -4.04 -18.68 -6.01
CA ARG A 479 -3.90 -18.47 -4.57
C ARG A 479 -4.89 -19.33 -3.79
N LEU A 480 -4.47 -19.74 -2.61
CA LEU A 480 -5.29 -20.43 -1.62
C LEU A 480 -4.99 -19.84 -0.23
N GLY A 481 -6.01 -19.73 0.60
CA GLY A 481 -5.85 -19.29 1.96
C GLY A 481 -6.94 -19.88 2.86
N ALA A 482 -6.58 -20.11 4.10
CA ALA A 482 -7.49 -20.56 5.15
C ALA A 482 -7.24 -19.73 6.42
N ASN A 483 -8.32 -19.38 7.10
CA ASN A 483 -8.26 -18.72 8.40
C ASN A 483 -9.29 -19.35 9.33
N TYR A 484 -8.82 -19.91 10.43
CA TYR A 484 -9.65 -20.54 11.43
C TYR A 484 -9.71 -19.71 12.71
N GLN A 485 -10.90 -19.29 13.10
CA GLN A 485 -11.16 -18.61 14.36
C GLN A 485 -11.25 -19.65 15.48
N ALA A 486 -10.12 -19.90 16.15
CA ALA A 486 -9.99 -20.89 17.22
C ALA A 486 -10.68 -20.43 18.52
N ALA A 487 -10.67 -19.11 18.81
CA ALA A 487 -11.39 -18.47 19.90
C ALA A 487 -11.90 -17.09 19.45
N GLU A 488 -12.61 -16.36 20.31
CA GLU A 488 -13.26 -15.08 19.95
C GLU A 488 -12.33 -14.09 19.21
N TYR A 489 -11.06 -14.01 19.63
CA TYR A 489 -10.06 -13.13 19.02
C TYR A 489 -8.77 -13.89 18.66
N THR A 490 -8.82 -15.22 18.50
CA THR A 490 -7.67 -16.04 18.13
C THR A 490 -7.88 -16.61 16.75
N TYR A 491 -7.01 -16.25 15.82
CA TYR A 491 -7.08 -16.64 14.41
C TYR A 491 -5.81 -17.36 14.00
N ILE A 492 -5.96 -18.54 13.41
CA ILE A 492 -4.86 -19.32 12.83
C ILE A 492 -5.04 -19.27 11.31
N ARG A 493 -4.04 -18.79 10.60
CA ARG A 493 -4.09 -18.66 9.15
C ARG A 493 -2.98 -19.45 8.47
N ALA A 494 -3.29 -19.91 7.27
CA ALA A 494 -2.32 -20.45 6.34
C ALA A 494 -2.66 -19.95 4.94
N SER A 495 -1.64 -19.54 4.18
CA SER A 495 -1.81 -19.09 2.82
C SER A 495 -0.70 -19.57 1.91
N TRP A 496 -1.04 -19.72 0.64
CA TRP A 496 -0.13 -19.98 -0.46
C TRP A 496 -0.61 -19.19 -1.67
N GLY A 497 0.33 -18.55 -2.36
CA GLY A 497 0.02 -17.79 -3.56
C GLY A 497 1.18 -17.77 -4.53
N GLN A 498 0.86 -17.85 -5.81
CA GLN A 498 1.81 -17.62 -6.89
C GLN A 498 1.93 -16.14 -7.19
N GLY A 499 3.09 -15.74 -7.66
CA GLY A 499 3.39 -14.41 -8.12
C GLY A 499 4.08 -14.46 -9.49
N TYR A 500 3.92 -13.38 -10.22
CA TYR A 500 4.45 -13.20 -11.54
C TYR A 500 4.77 -11.73 -11.78
N ARG A 501 5.90 -11.46 -12.42
CA ARG A 501 6.28 -10.10 -12.81
C ARG A 501 6.86 -10.10 -14.22
N PHE A 502 6.22 -9.37 -15.11
CA PHE A 502 6.69 -9.11 -16.46
C PHE A 502 7.74 -7.98 -16.43
N PRO A 503 8.84 -8.07 -17.21
CA PRO A 503 9.84 -7.01 -17.27
C PRO A 503 9.22 -5.67 -17.71
N THR A 504 9.74 -4.57 -17.20
CA THR A 504 9.33 -3.23 -17.59
C THR A 504 10.07 -2.75 -18.84
N ILE A 505 9.59 -1.66 -19.46
CA ILE A 505 10.27 -1.01 -20.58
C ILE A 505 11.69 -0.57 -20.15
N ALA A 506 11.79 0.04 -18.97
CA ALA A 506 13.06 0.48 -18.42
C ALA A 506 14.05 -0.67 -18.22
N GLU A 507 13.62 -1.77 -17.61
CA GLU A 507 14.50 -2.91 -17.35
C GLU A 507 15.08 -3.55 -18.62
N LYS A 508 14.32 -3.51 -19.73
CA LYS A 508 14.74 -4.12 -21.00
C LYS A 508 15.54 -3.18 -21.90
N TYR A 509 15.15 -1.90 -21.95
CA TYR A 509 15.58 -1.02 -23.05
C TYR A 509 16.31 0.24 -22.60
N ILE A 510 16.49 0.48 -21.30
CA ILE A 510 17.22 1.65 -20.83
C ILE A 510 18.67 1.62 -21.36
N SER A 511 19.07 2.72 -22.03
CA SER A 511 20.41 2.92 -22.56
C SER A 511 20.80 4.37 -22.34
N THR A 512 21.63 4.61 -21.32
CA THR A 512 22.06 5.97 -20.93
C THR A 512 23.38 5.89 -20.16
N SER A 513 23.84 7.01 -19.65
CA SER A 513 25.00 7.07 -18.79
C SER A 513 24.78 8.03 -17.61
N ILE A 514 25.42 7.72 -16.50
CA ILE A 514 25.48 8.56 -15.29
C ILE A 514 26.97 8.90 -15.09
N SER A 515 27.40 10.07 -15.53
CA SER A 515 28.82 10.40 -15.67
C SER A 515 29.51 9.38 -16.61
N LEU A 516 30.53 8.68 -16.16
CA LEU A 516 31.26 7.65 -16.92
C LEU A 516 30.60 6.25 -16.84
N LEU A 517 29.60 6.08 -15.96
CA LEU A 517 28.96 4.77 -15.75
C LEU A 517 27.84 4.54 -16.76
N GLY A 518 27.89 3.41 -17.45
CA GLY A 518 26.86 3.02 -18.40
C GLY A 518 25.58 2.51 -17.70
N VAL A 519 24.44 2.64 -18.37
CA VAL A 519 23.22 1.87 -18.08
C VAL A 519 22.89 1.12 -19.36
N PHE A 520 23.01 -0.21 -19.32
CA PHE A 520 23.01 -1.04 -20.51
C PHE A 520 21.68 -1.77 -20.68
N PRO A 521 21.12 -1.84 -21.89
CA PRO A 521 19.88 -2.55 -22.17
C PRO A 521 20.06 -4.08 -22.07
N ASN A 522 18.96 -4.77 -21.73
CA ASN A 522 18.88 -6.24 -21.80
C ASN A 522 17.57 -6.69 -22.46
N PRO A 523 17.48 -6.68 -23.80
CA PRO A 523 16.28 -7.10 -24.52
C PRO A 523 15.87 -8.57 -24.25
N ASP A 524 16.82 -9.41 -23.84
CA ASP A 524 16.61 -10.85 -23.59
C ASP A 524 16.08 -11.14 -22.18
N LEU A 525 15.88 -10.10 -21.35
CA LEU A 525 15.36 -10.26 -20.01
C LEU A 525 13.99 -10.96 -20.02
N THR A 526 13.87 -12.04 -19.23
CA THR A 526 12.66 -12.86 -19.12
C THR A 526 11.86 -12.57 -17.86
N SER A 527 10.60 -12.97 -17.84
CA SER A 527 9.72 -12.79 -16.71
C SER A 527 10.18 -13.54 -15.47
N GLU A 528 9.96 -12.93 -14.34
CA GLU A 528 10.17 -13.48 -13.02
C GLU A 528 8.88 -14.14 -12.53
N THR A 529 8.98 -15.31 -11.96
CA THR A 529 7.89 -16.03 -11.30
C THR A 529 8.28 -16.43 -9.90
N GLY A 530 7.30 -16.67 -9.05
CA GLY A 530 7.55 -17.15 -7.72
C GLY A 530 6.28 -17.59 -7.01
N TRP A 531 6.45 -18.05 -5.81
CA TRP A 531 5.36 -18.32 -4.88
C TRP A 531 5.75 -17.93 -3.46
N SER A 532 4.76 -17.64 -2.65
CA SER A 532 4.97 -17.48 -1.21
C SER A 532 3.96 -18.30 -0.43
N SER A 533 4.38 -18.79 0.74
CA SER A 533 3.53 -19.46 1.70
C SER A 533 3.78 -18.91 3.09
N GLU A 534 2.72 -18.84 3.86
CA GLU A 534 2.75 -18.33 5.23
C GLU A 534 1.87 -19.19 6.14
N ILE A 535 2.32 -19.39 7.37
CA ILE A 535 1.49 -19.83 8.48
C ILE A 535 1.60 -18.78 9.60
N GLY A 536 0.48 -18.44 10.24
CA GLY A 536 0.49 -17.41 11.28
C GLY A 536 -0.62 -17.58 12.29
N ILE A 537 -0.40 -16.96 13.45
CA ILE A 537 -1.37 -16.86 14.54
C ILE A 537 -1.54 -15.38 14.87
N LYS A 538 -2.77 -14.90 14.78
CA LYS A 538 -3.15 -13.54 15.17
C LYS A 538 -4.02 -13.62 16.43
N GLN A 539 -3.52 -13.06 17.53
CA GLN A 539 -4.20 -13.04 18.82
C GLN A 539 -4.65 -11.63 19.15
N GLY A 540 -5.95 -11.41 19.22
CA GLY A 540 -6.52 -10.19 19.78
C GLY A 540 -6.40 -10.18 21.30
N MET A 541 -6.07 -9.04 21.85
CA MET A 541 -5.93 -8.80 23.29
C MET A 541 -6.67 -7.53 23.69
N LYS A 542 -7.35 -7.59 24.83
CA LYS A 542 -8.05 -6.45 25.41
C LYS A 542 -7.63 -6.26 26.86
N ILE A 543 -7.08 -5.11 27.18
CA ILE A 543 -6.68 -4.71 28.54
C ILE A 543 -7.43 -3.42 28.85
N SER A 544 -8.50 -3.51 29.65
CA SER A 544 -9.43 -2.39 29.85
C SER A 544 -10.01 -1.91 28.51
N SER A 545 -9.83 -0.64 28.16
CA SER A 545 -10.24 -0.09 26.86
C SER A 545 -9.11 -0.07 25.82
N TRP A 546 -7.90 -0.54 26.13
CA TRP A 546 -6.83 -0.73 25.17
C TRP A 546 -6.94 -2.09 24.51
N GLN A 547 -6.87 -2.12 23.17
CA GLN A 547 -6.99 -3.33 22.36
C GLN A 547 -5.77 -3.45 21.45
N ALA A 548 -5.34 -4.68 21.20
CA ALA A 548 -4.23 -4.96 20.30
C ALA A 548 -4.40 -6.30 19.59
N PHE A 549 -3.75 -6.42 18.42
CA PHE A 549 -3.38 -7.70 17.83
C PHE A 549 -1.90 -7.98 18.05
N ILE A 550 -1.59 -9.19 18.52
CA ILE A 550 -0.27 -9.80 18.42
C ILE A 550 -0.33 -10.76 17.24
N ASP A 551 0.57 -10.59 16.28
CA ASP A 551 0.66 -11.42 15.09
C ASP A 551 2.03 -12.09 15.04
N LEU A 552 2.06 -13.42 14.97
CA LEU A 552 3.24 -14.25 14.80
C LEU A 552 3.10 -15.03 13.50
N SER A 553 4.07 -14.89 12.61
CA SER A 553 4.07 -15.60 11.33
C SER A 553 5.44 -16.13 10.93
N GLY A 554 5.44 -17.32 10.31
CA GLY A 554 6.57 -17.87 9.58
C GLY A 554 6.22 -17.90 8.09
N PHE A 555 7.17 -17.57 7.22
CA PHE A 555 6.94 -17.47 5.79
C PHE A 555 8.14 -17.99 4.99
N ILE A 556 7.83 -18.42 3.77
CA ILE A 556 8.80 -18.79 2.75
C ILE A 556 8.36 -18.17 1.42
N SER A 557 9.32 -17.63 0.68
CA SER A 557 9.11 -17.15 -0.69
C SER A 557 10.22 -17.68 -1.58
N GLU A 558 9.85 -18.22 -2.73
CA GLU A 558 10.78 -18.69 -3.75
C GLU A 558 10.52 -17.99 -5.08
N TYR A 559 11.59 -17.63 -5.75
CA TYR A 559 11.55 -16.94 -7.04
C TYR A 559 12.39 -17.72 -8.06
N ASN A 560 11.90 -17.77 -9.29
CA ASN A 560 12.63 -18.25 -10.44
C ASN A 560 12.88 -17.10 -11.40
N ASN A 561 14.07 -17.08 -12.01
CA ASN A 561 14.50 -15.97 -12.87
C ASN A 561 14.38 -14.60 -12.21
N MET A 562 14.74 -14.50 -10.93
CA MET A 562 14.66 -13.26 -10.20
C MET A 562 15.40 -12.15 -10.96
N MET A 563 14.73 -11.02 -11.23
CA MET A 563 15.31 -9.89 -11.96
C MET A 563 15.96 -8.93 -10.98
N GLU A 564 17.24 -8.64 -11.13
CA GLU A 564 17.91 -7.58 -10.37
C GLU A 564 18.63 -6.62 -11.31
N PHE A 565 18.61 -5.34 -10.98
CA PHE A 565 19.37 -4.31 -11.64
C PHE A 565 20.72 -4.24 -10.96
N THR A 566 21.73 -4.82 -11.60
CA THR A 566 23.05 -5.08 -11.00
C THR A 566 24.08 -4.15 -11.57
N PHE A 567 24.91 -3.60 -10.69
CA PHE A 567 26.10 -2.86 -11.08
C PHE A 567 27.28 -3.83 -11.26
N GLY A 568 28.00 -3.72 -12.38
CA GLY A 568 29.06 -4.63 -12.70
C GLY A 568 29.94 -4.19 -13.87
N TYR A 569 30.87 -5.07 -14.26
CA TYR A 569 31.72 -4.93 -15.43
C TYR A 569 31.12 -5.71 -16.62
N TYR A 570 30.84 -4.97 -17.71
CA TYR A 570 30.16 -5.50 -18.93
C TYR A 570 31.00 -5.22 -20.19
N PRO A 571 32.09 -5.98 -20.44
CA PRO A 571 33.03 -5.72 -21.54
C PRO A 571 32.40 -5.88 -22.92
N ASP A 572 31.34 -6.68 -23.05
CA ASP A 572 30.67 -6.98 -24.32
C ASP A 572 29.81 -5.81 -24.86
N GLU A 573 29.61 -4.77 -24.06
CA GLU A 573 28.84 -3.57 -24.49
C GLU A 573 29.62 -2.66 -25.45
N GLY A 574 30.93 -2.92 -25.68
CA GLY A 574 31.72 -2.21 -26.68
C GLY A 574 32.03 -0.75 -26.36
N VAL A 575 31.88 -0.32 -25.11
CA VAL A 575 32.16 1.03 -24.63
C VAL A 575 33.56 1.11 -24.01
N PHE A 576 34.17 2.31 -24.02
CA PHE A 576 35.51 2.51 -23.46
C PHE A 576 35.62 2.20 -21.97
N PHE A 577 34.56 2.53 -21.18
CA PHE A 577 34.47 2.24 -19.75
C PHE A 577 33.26 1.35 -19.46
N PRO A 578 33.44 0.00 -19.47
CA PRO A 578 32.32 -0.94 -19.45
C PRO A 578 31.80 -1.28 -18.03
N TYR A 579 31.97 -0.35 -17.10
CA TYR A 579 31.33 -0.42 -15.80
C TYR A 579 29.96 0.29 -15.82
N GLY A 580 28.96 -0.34 -15.23
CA GLY A 580 27.62 0.25 -15.22
C GLY A 580 26.56 -0.69 -14.71
N PHE A 581 25.32 -0.37 -15.05
CA PHE A 581 24.11 -1.07 -14.61
C PHE A 581 23.49 -1.86 -15.74
N LYS A 582 22.96 -3.04 -15.40
CA LYS A 582 22.19 -3.89 -16.32
C LYS A 582 21.16 -4.69 -15.54
N SER A 583 19.94 -4.81 -16.06
CA SER A 583 18.95 -5.74 -15.52
C SER A 583 19.30 -7.16 -15.91
N LEU A 584 19.41 -8.06 -14.94
CA LEU A 584 19.76 -9.46 -15.16
C LEU A 584 18.76 -10.38 -14.47
N ASN A 585 18.52 -11.56 -15.07
CA ASN A 585 17.89 -12.67 -14.37
C ASN A 585 18.99 -13.41 -13.57
N ILE A 586 18.94 -13.28 -12.23
CA ILE A 586 19.96 -13.83 -11.33
C ILE A 586 19.69 -15.28 -10.87
N GLY A 587 18.71 -15.96 -11.49
CA GLY A 587 18.41 -17.36 -11.20
C GLY A 587 17.36 -17.56 -10.10
N ALA A 588 17.40 -18.73 -9.48
CA ALA A 588 16.47 -19.12 -8.44
C ALA A 588 16.91 -18.66 -7.06
N THR A 589 15.98 -18.07 -6.31
CA THR A 589 16.25 -17.55 -4.97
C THR A 589 15.18 -17.98 -3.97
N ARG A 590 15.54 -18.00 -2.68
CA ARG A 590 14.64 -18.35 -1.59
C ARG A 590 14.84 -17.38 -0.43
N ILE A 591 13.73 -16.97 0.17
CA ILE A 591 13.71 -16.18 1.39
C ILE A 591 12.87 -16.92 2.42
N LEU A 592 13.50 -17.36 3.50
CA LEU A 592 12.84 -17.92 4.67
C LEU A 592 12.84 -16.87 5.77
N GLY A 593 11.75 -16.74 6.53
CA GLY A 593 11.71 -15.76 7.59
C GLY A 593 10.60 -15.96 8.61
N GLY A 594 10.70 -15.14 9.66
CA GLY A 594 9.70 -15.06 10.71
C GLY A 594 9.47 -13.61 11.15
N GLU A 595 8.27 -13.32 11.55
CA GLU A 595 7.85 -12.00 11.98
C GLU A 595 6.96 -12.09 13.22
N ILE A 596 7.22 -11.22 14.17
CA ILE A 596 6.29 -10.95 15.28
C ILE A 596 5.96 -9.46 15.27
N SER A 597 4.68 -9.13 15.39
CA SER A 597 4.24 -7.75 15.47
C SER A 597 3.14 -7.57 16.51
N VAL A 598 3.07 -6.35 17.06
CA VAL A 598 2.02 -5.89 17.97
C VAL A 598 1.51 -4.57 17.44
N ILE A 599 0.21 -4.49 17.16
CA ILE A 599 -0.44 -3.24 16.78
C ILE A 599 -1.61 -3.04 17.72
N GLY A 600 -1.60 -1.93 18.47
CA GLY A 600 -2.60 -1.67 19.50
C GLY A 600 -2.98 -0.21 19.62
N GLU A 601 -4.22 0.02 20.06
CA GLU A 601 -4.76 1.36 20.35
C GLU A 601 -5.81 1.32 21.46
N GLY A 602 -6.08 2.46 22.07
CA GLY A 602 -7.08 2.59 23.12
C GLY A 602 -6.54 3.38 24.30
N LYS A 603 -7.04 3.11 25.51
CA LYS A 603 -6.62 3.82 26.71
C LYS A 603 -6.07 2.86 27.75
N PHE A 604 -4.86 3.13 28.24
CA PHE A 604 -4.36 2.57 29.50
C PHE A 604 -4.86 3.45 30.65
N GLY A 605 -5.87 2.99 31.38
CA GLY A 605 -6.59 3.84 32.34
C GLY A 605 -7.28 5.00 31.62
N THR A 606 -6.79 6.22 31.81
CA THR A 606 -7.31 7.45 31.15
C THR A 606 -6.45 7.96 30.01
N ILE A 607 -5.31 7.31 29.73
CA ILE A 607 -4.28 7.77 28.79
C ILE A 607 -4.48 7.09 27.43
N PRO A 608 -4.95 7.81 26.39
CA PRO A 608 -4.97 7.28 25.01
C PRO A 608 -3.55 6.94 24.57
N THR A 609 -3.38 5.71 24.07
CA THR A 609 -2.07 5.19 23.67
C THR A 609 -2.21 4.35 22.42
N THR A 610 -1.34 4.58 21.44
CA THR A 610 -1.14 3.75 20.27
C THR A 610 0.23 3.09 20.34
N LEU A 611 0.33 1.86 19.83
CA LEU A 611 1.56 1.08 19.79
C LEU A 611 1.65 0.31 18.47
N ILE A 612 2.80 0.43 17.81
CA ILE A 612 3.23 -0.45 16.73
C ILE A 612 4.61 -0.96 17.14
N ALA A 613 4.78 -2.26 17.22
CA ALA A 613 6.08 -2.86 17.51
C ALA A 613 6.22 -4.14 16.71
N GLY A 614 7.41 -4.44 16.24
CA GLY A 614 7.66 -5.71 15.59
C GLY A 614 9.11 -5.98 15.29
N TYR A 615 9.39 -7.25 15.12
CA TYR A 615 10.69 -7.79 14.74
C TYR A 615 10.50 -8.72 13.56
N THR A 616 11.38 -8.57 12.56
CA THR A 616 11.39 -9.44 11.38
C THR A 616 12.80 -9.99 11.18
N TYR A 617 12.87 -11.30 10.99
CA TYR A 617 14.06 -12.02 10.59
C TYR A 617 13.88 -12.60 9.20
N ILE A 618 14.90 -12.50 8.35
CA ILE A 618 14.93 -13.13 7.02
C ILE A 618 16.28 -13.81 6.76
N ASP A 619 16.25 -14.91 6.03
CA ASP A 619 17.41 -15.61 5.47
C ASP A 619 17.28 -15.63 3.92
N PRO A 620 17.80 -14.60 3.22
CA PRO A 620 17.64 -14.43 1.78
C PRO A 620 18.83 -15.06 1.04
N LYS A 621 18.60 -16.14 0.28
CA LYS A 621 19.65 -16.92 -0.37
C LYS A 621 19.37 -17.21 -1.84
N PHE A 622 20.42 -17.39 -2.62
CA PHE A 622 20.34 -18.08 -3.90
C PHE A 622 20.11 -19.58 -3.64
N GLN A 623 19.32 -20.24 -4.49
CA GLN A 623 19.18 -21.71 -4.43
C GLN A 623 20.41 -22.38 -5.03
N ASP A 624 20.94 -21.81 -6.12
CA ASP A 624 22.18 -22.23 -6.76
C ASP A 624 23.16 -21.05 -6.72
N PHE A 625 24.09 -21.06 -5.77
CA PHE A 625 25.10 -20.00 -5.60
C PHE A 625 26.36 -20.38 -6.38
N ASP A 626 26.53 -19.79 -7.55
CA ASP A 626 27.65 -20.09 -8.43
C ASP A 626 28.72 -18.97 -8.46
N SER A 627 29.75 -19.18 -9.28
CA SER A 627 30.89 -18.23 -9.40
C SER A 627 30.45 -16.86 -9.95
N LEU A 628 29.36 -16.78 -10.73
CA LEU A 628 28.87 -15.51 -11.27
C LEU A 628 28.17 -14.69 -10.18
N GLN A 629 27.27 -15.31 -9.40
CA GLN A 629 26.63 -14.63 -8.27
C GLN A 629 27.66 -14.18 -7.24
N ASN A 630 28.65 -15.00 -6.93
CA ASN A 630 29.76 -14.62 -6.05
C ASN A 630 30.54 -13.42 -6.60
N ALA A 631 30.88 -13.42 -7.88
CA ALA A 631 31.63 -12.32 -8.50
C ALA A 631 30.85 -10.97 -8.55
N LEU A 632 29.50 -11.00 -8.50
CA LEU A 632 28.64 -9.82 -8.50
C LEU A 632 28.28 -9.34 -7.08
N SER A 633 28.67 -10.09 -6.04
CA SER A 633 28.35 -9.79 -4.64
C SER A 633 29.59 -9.41 -3.86
N SER A 634 29.47 -8.46 -2.95
CA SER A 634 30.54 -8.08 -2.01
C SER A 634 30.73 -9.08 -0.86
N ALA A 635 29.84 -10.08 -0.73
CA ALA A 635 29.90 -11.10 0.30
C ALA A 635 30.33 -12.45 -0.31
N ASP A 636 31.26 -13.12 0.35
CA ASP A 636 31.70 -14.48 -0.01
C ASP A 636 30.64 -15.56 0.32
N GLU A 637 29.70 -15.22 1.18
CA GLU A 637 28.63 -16.11 1.61
C GLU A 637 27.40 -16.00 0.71
N ASN A 638 26.63 -17.08 0.63
CA ASN A 638 25.38 -17.12 -0.11
C ASN A 638 24.31 -16.24 0.56
N ILE A 639 24.27 -14.98 0.16
CA ILE A 639 23.27 -14.01 0.61
C ILE A 639 22.87 -13.07 -0.54
N LEU A 640 21.59 -12.75 -0.66
CA LEU A 640 21.06 -11.78 -1.64
C LEU A 640 21.45 -10.35 -1.22
N LYS A 641 21.88 -9.55 -2.17
CA LYS A 641 22.29 -8.15 -1.98
C LYS A 641 21.14 -7.27 -1.49
N TYR A 642 21.48 -6.17 -0.80
CA TYR A 642 20.54 -5.10 -0.39
C TYR A 642 19.39 -5.56 0.50
N ARG A 643 19.65 -6.46 1.45
CA ARG A 643 18.69 -6.93 2.46
C ARG A 643 19.27 -6.80 3.86
N PHE A 644 18.38 -6.50 4.81
CA PHE A 644 18.70 -6.51 6.23
C PHE A 644 18.15 -7.80 6.84
N LYS A 645 19.00 -8.66 7.41
CA LYS A 645 18.58 -9.91 8.05
C LYS A 645 17.66 -9.69 9.24
N HIS A 646 17.92 -8.64 10.03
CA HIS A 646 17.14 -8.30 11.22
C HIS A 646 16.66 -6.87 11.14
N THR A 647 15.36 -6.67 11.36
CA THR A 647 14.76 -5.35 11.50
C THR A 647 13.88 -5.30 12.74
N ILE A 648 13.97 -4.20 13.50
CA ILE A 648 13.06 -3.90 14.61
C ILE A 648 12.37 -2.56 14.30
N LYS A 649 11.07 -2.54 14.48
CA LYS A 649 10.23 -1.35 14.32
C LYS A 649 9.45 -1.14 15.60
N PHE A 650 9.47 0.09 16.11
CA PHE A 650 8.72 0.47 17.29
C PHE A 650 8.21 1.91 17.12
N ASP A 651 6.94 2.11 17.32
CA ASP A 651 6.30 3.42 17.39
C ASP A 651 5.27 3.40 18.51
N ALA A 652 5.43 4.28 19.49
CA ALA A 652 4.48 4.42 20.59
C ALA A 652 4.14 5.89 20.79
N GLU A 653 2.86 6.17 21.00
CA GLU A 653 2.36 7.52 21.25
C GLU A 653 1.31 7.51 22.35
N SER A 654 1.43 8.44 23.29
CA SER A 654 0.50 8.60 24.41
C SER A 654 0.08 10.06 24.59
N THR A 655 -1.20 10.28 24.90
CA THR A 655 -1.75 11.61 25.17
C THR A 655 -2.05 11.79 26.65
N ILE A 656 -1.29 12.64 27.33
CA ILE A 656 -1.44 12.96 28.76
C ILE A 656 -1.99 14.38 28.88
N LYS A 657 -3.28 14.51 29.20
CA LYS A 657 -4.00 15.78 29.21
C LYS A 657 -3.90 16.50 27.85
N LYS A 658 -3.14 17.60 27.78
CA LYS A 658 -2.91 18.40 26.57
C LYS A 658 -1.60 18.09 25.87
N LEU A 659 -0.81 17.17 26.40
CA LEU A 659 0.49 16.82 25.85
C LEU A 659 0.43 15.44 25.20
N ARG A 660 0.78 15.34 23.93
CA ARG A 660 0.94 14.08 23.21
C ARG A 660 2.42 13.86 22.94
N ILE A 661 2.92 12.71 23.35
CA ILE A 661 4.34 12.33 23.23
C ILE A 661 4.41 11.04 22.44
N GLY A 662 5.24 11.02 21.42
CA GLY A 662 5.51 9.84 20.59
C GLY A 662 7.01 9.59 20.43
N VAL A 663 7.37 8.32 20.35
CA VAL A 663 8.74 7.84 20.09
C VAL A 663 8.68 6.79 19.02
N THR A 664 9.57 6.91 18.04
CA THR A 664 9.79 5.89 17.01
C THR A 664 11.23 5.36 17.12
N VAL A 665 11.41 4.05 17.03
CA VAL A 665 12.72 3.41 16.97
C VAL A 665 12.74 2.45 15.78
N ASN A 666 13.71 2.64 14.90
CA ASN A 666 13.98 1.76 13.78
C ASN A 666 15.39 1.18 13.92
N TYR A 667 15.50 -0.14 13.91
CA TYR A 667 16.79 -0.83 13.86
C TYR A 667 16.89 -1.65 12.59
N TYR A 668 18.01 -1.54 11.93
CA TYR A 668 18.42 -2.34 10.77
C TYR A 668 19.75 -3.01 11.07
N SER A 669 19.85 -4.33 10.87
CA SER A 669 21.15 -5.01 10.94
C SER A 669 22.07 -4.50 9.84
N PHE A 670 23.35 -4.83 9.95
CA PHE A 670 24.26 -4.55 8.85
C PHE A 670 23.79 -5.19 7.53
N MET A 671 23.91 -4.47 6.42
CA MET A 671 23.62 -4.94 5.07
C MET A 671 24.86 -5.72 4.57
N GLU A 672 24.83 -7.05 4.71
CA GLU A 672 26.01 -7.90 4.48
C GLU A 672 26.49 -7.87 3.04
N ALA A 673 25.57 -7.87 2.06
CA ALA A 673 25.90 -7.92 0.63
C ALA A 673 25.38 -6.68 -0.14
N VAL A 674 26.27 -6.13 -0.97
CA VAL A 674 26.01 -5.09 -1.97
C VAL A 674 26.67 -5.50 -3.28
N ASP A 675 26.57 -4.70 -4.34
CA ASP A 675 27.31 -4.97 -5.58
C ASP A 675 28.82 -4.90 -5.34
N ALA A 676 29.54 -5.94 -5.74
CA ALA A 676 31.02 -6.06 -5.55
C ALA A 676 31.74 -4.86 -6.16
N ALA A 677 31.36 -4.44 -7.36
CA ALA A 677 31.97 -3.32 -8.05
C ALA A 677 31.89 -1.97 -7.31
N PHE A 678 31.08 -1.84 -6.28
CA PHE A 678 31.06 -0.64 -5.42
C PHE A 678 32.16 -0.64 -4.35
N VAL A 679 32.59 -1.80 -3.93
CA VAL A 679 33.56 -1.99 -2.82
C VAL A 679 34.91 -2.48 -3.31
N ASP A 680 34.97 -3.09 -4.50
CA ASP A 680 36.21 -3.57 -5.09
C ASP A 680 36.93 -2.47 -5.88
N PRO A 681 38.26 -2.47 -5.91
CA PRO A 681 38.99 -1.54 -6.78
C PRO A 681 38.79 -1.87 -8.25
N ILE A 682 38.66 -0.84 -9.10
CA ILE A 682 38.48 -0.97 -10.56
C ILE A 682 39.62 -1.78 -11.18
N ILE A 683 40.82 -1.56 -10.70
CA ILE A 683 42.02 -2.30 -11.10
C ILE A 683 42.48 -3.09 -9.87
N PRO A 684 42.59 -4.41 -9.96
CA PRO A 684 43.09 -5.25 -8.84
C PRO A 684 44.42 -4.73 -8.28
N ASN A 685 44.53 -4.73 -6.96
CA ASN A 685 45.72 -4.26 -6.21
C ASN A 685 46.01 -2.75 -6.33
N THR A 686 44.99 -1.93 -6.65
CA THR A 686 45.06 -0.45 -6.62
C THR A 686 44.11 0.13 -5.58
N THR A 687 44.18 1.44 -5.37
CA THR A 687 43.23 2.19 -4.52
C THR A 687 42.19 2.98 -5.33
N ILE A 688 41.97 2.60 -6.58
CA ILE A 688 41.05 3.29 -7.47
C ILE A 688 39.69 2.60 -7.38
N TYR A 689 38.73 3.24 -6.73
CA TYR A 689 37.36 2.76 -6.52
C TYR A 689 36.35 3.57 -7.32
N ILE A 690 35.25 2.95 -7.74
CA ILE A 690 34.11 3.65 -8.36
C ILE A 690 33.41 4.53 -7.33
N VAL A 691 33.24 4.02 -6.10
CA VAL A 691 32.63 4.74 -4.97
C VAL A 691 33.70 4.97 -3.90
N PRO A 692 34.29 6.17 -3.85
CA PRO A 692 35.39 6.43 -2.93
C PRO A 692 34.98 6.26 -1.47
N GLY A 693 35.73 5.43 -0.73
CA GLY A 693 35.59 5.23 0.71
C GLY A 693 34.40 4.35 1.13
N LEU A 694 33.65 3.74 0.22
CA LEU A 694 32.49 2.92 0.63
C LEU A 694 32.92 1.68 1.42
N GLN A 695 33.96 0.99 1.01
CA GLN A 695 34.44 -0.16 1.78
C GLN A 695 34.88 0.24 3.19
N GLN A 696 35.64 1.33 3.33
CA GLN A 696 36.05 1.86 4.63
C GLN A 696 34.82 2.23 5.49
N TYR A 697 33.83 2.91 4.92
CA TYR A 697 32.59 3.23 5.65
C TYR A 697 31.88 1.97 6.15
N ARG A 698 31.80 0.93 5.34
CA ARG A 698 31.18 -0.35 5.70
C ARG A 698 31.92 -1.07 6.82
N ASP A 699 33.28 -1.02 6.81
CA ASP A 699 34.12 -1.62 7.85
C ASP A 699 33.93 -0.90 9.20
N GLU A 700 33.78 0.42 9.19
CA GLU A 700 33.55 1.25 10.36
C GLU A 700 32.10 1.18 10.89
N HIS A 701 31.10 0.85 10.03
CA HIS A 701 29.66 0.84 10.33
C HIS A 701 29.05 -0.56 10.14
N ASN A 702 29.67 -1.60 10.65
CA ASN A 702 29.28 -3.01 10.43
C ASN A 702 28.37 -3.61 11.52
N THR A 703 27.87 -2.82 12.46
CA THR A 703 27.04 -3.29 13.59
C THR A 703 25.53 -3.05 13.42
N GLY A 704 25.14 -2.45 12.30
CA GLY A 704 23.77 -2.00 12.06
C GLY A 704 23.46 -0.65 12.69
N ASP A 705 22.27 -0.13 12.38
CA ASP A 705 21.85 1.21 12.71
C ASP A 705 20.56 1.25 13.52
N CYS A 706 20.59 2.00 14.64
CA CYS A 706 19.45 2.27 15.48
C CYS A 706 19.09 3.76 15.41
N ILE A 707 17.97 4.08 14.82
CA ILE A 707 17.47 5.44 14.60
C ILE A 707 16.31 5.70 15.54
N VAL A 708 16.35 6.81 16.25
CA VAL A 708 15.33 7.23 17.22
C VAL A 708 14.76 8.57 16.78
N ASP A 709 13.44 8.63 16.65
CA ASP A 709 12.70 9.88 16.45
C ASP A 709 11.82 10.16 17.66
N MET A 710 11.59 11.44 17.95
CA MET A 710 10.71 11.88 19.04
C MET A 710 9.77 12.97 18.54
N ARG A 711 8.52 12.91 18.96
CA ARG A 711 7.52 13.93 18.69
C ARG A 711 6.79 14.33 19.95
N VAL A 712 6.60 15.64 20.13
CA VAL A 712 5.86 16.22 21.25
C VAL A 712 4.86 17.21 20.69
N ALA A 713 3.58 17.01 20.96
CA ALA A 713 2.53 17.89 20.52
C ALA A 713 1.78 18.48 21.72
N PHE A 714 1.50 19.77 21.66
CA PHE A 714 0.67 20.47 22.62
C PHE A 714 -0.71 20.79 22.00
N LEU A 715 -1.75 20.18 22.56
CA LEU A 715 -3.14 20.40 22.18
C LEU A 715 -3.63 21.73 22.80
N VAL A 716 -3.48 22.83 22.06
CA VAL A 716 -3.89 24.18 22.54
C VAL A 716 -5.37 24.14 22.91
N ASN A 717 -6.19 23.61 22.01
CA ASN A 717 -7.62 23.32 22.21
C ASN A 717 -8.05 22.13 21.32
N LYS A 718 -9.35 21.91 21.13
CA LYS A 718 -9.87 20.79 20.31
C LYS A 718 -9.57 20.92 18.82
N THR A 719 -9.25 22.13 18.35
CA THR A 719 -9.07 22.44 16.93
C THR A 719 -7.62 22.81 16.57
N ASN A 720 -6.77 23.15 17.54
CA ASN A 720 -5.43 23.69 17.30
C ASN A 720 -4.37 22.89 18.04
N GLU A 721 -3.32 22.54 17.33
CA GLU A 721 -2.19 21.76 17.82
C GLU A 721 -0.86 22.35 17.35
N ILE A 722 0.12 22.43 18.25
CA ILE A 722 1.52 22.77 17.93
C ILE A 722 2.37 21.53 18.25
N SER A 723 3.19 21.10 17.32
CA SER A 723 4.05 19.93 17.50
C SER A 723 5.51 20.28 17.24
N LEU A 724 6.39 19.67 18.02
CA LEU A 724 7.83 19.64 17.82
C LEU A 724 8.21 18.20 17.48
N ILE A 725 8.84 18.01 16.33
CA ILE A 725 9.20 16.71 15.80
C ILE A 725 10.71 16.70 15.56
N CYS A 726 11.41 15.78 16.22
CA CYS A 726 12.84 15.58 16.06
C CYS A 726 13.09 14.22 15.43
N THR A 727 13.57 14.19 14.19
CA THR A 727 14.01 12.96 13.53
C THR A 727 15.51 12.78 13.73
N ASN A 728 15.95 11.52 13.77
CA ASN A 728 17.32 11.14 14.09
C ASN A 728 17.83 11.84 15.37
N LEU A 729 17.09 11.67 16.47
CA LEU A 729 17.35 12.34 17.77
C LEU A 729 18.80 12.12 18.26
N LEU A 730 19.36 10.94 18.02
CA LEU A 730 20.72 10.59 18.42
C LEU A 730 21.78 11.14 17.46
N ASN A 731 21.39 11.83 16.40
CA ASN A 731 22.25 12.36 15.33
C ASN A 731 23.23 11.30 14.81
N ARG A 732 22.72 10.12 14.48
CA ARG A 732 23.52 9.04 13.94
C ARG A 732 23.82 9.28 12.47
N ASP A 733 25.06 9.11 12.07
CA ASP A 733 25.45 9.04 10.67
C ASP A 733 25.17 7.62 10.20
N TYR A 734 24.25 7.43 9.24
CA TYR A 734 23.83 6.11 8.77
C TYR A 734 23.40 6.15 7.29
N SER A 735 23.39 4.96 6.68
CA SER A 735 23.06 4.78 5.26
C SER A 735 22.18 3.54 5.10
N ILE A 736 20.97 3.70 4.59
CA ILE A 736 20.08 2.58 4.22
C ILE A 736 20.42 2.08 2.81
N ARG A 737 20.77 3.00 1.92
CA ARG A 737 21.26 2.71 0.58
C ARG A 737 22.78 2.92 0.54
N PRO A 738 23.57 1.96 0.01
CA PRO A 738 25.01 2.15 -0.11
C PRO A 738 25.39 3.45 -0.81
N ALA A 739 26.39 4.15 -0.28
CA ALA A 739 26.92 5.40 -0.80
C ALA A 739 25.96 6.58 -0.83
N MET A 740 24.92 6.56 0.01
CA MET A 740 24.01 7.67 0.21
C MET A 740 23.64 7.80 1.68
N MET A 741 24.04 8.90 2.30
CA MET A 741 23.76 9.15 3.70
C MET A 741 22.30 9.51 3.90
N GLU A 742 21.73 9.07 5.02
CA GLU A 742 20.44 9.56 5.48
C GLU A 742 20.57 10.92 6.18
N ALA A 743 19.44 11.56 6.43
CA ALA A 743 19.40 12.90 7.01
C ALA A 743 20.05 12.96 8.40
N PRO A 744 20.90 13.95 8.70
CA PRO A 744 21.29 14.26 10.06
C PRO A 744 20.08 14.68 10.88
N ARG A 745 20.25 14.93 12.19
CA ARG A 745 19.15 15.36 13.06
C ARG A 745 18.40 16.54 12.43
N ASN A 746 17.06 16.40 12.37
CA ASN A 746 16.17 17.46 11.94
C ASN A 746 15.18 17.81 13.04
N LEU A 747 14.93 19.09 13.24
CA LEU A 747 13.93 19.59 14.16
C LEU A 747 12.87 20.35 13.38
N THR A 748 11.63 19.88 13.43
CA THR A 748 10.48 20.45 12.72
C THR A 748 9.43 20.96 13.71
N VAL A 749 9.00 22.21 13.53
CA VAL A 749 7.83 22.78 14.19
C VAL A 749 6.64 22.66 13.24
N ARG A 750 5.52 22.12 13.74
CA ARG A 750 4.27 21.99 12.98
C ARG A 750 3.12 22.68 13.73
N TYR A 751 2.29 23.40 12.98
CA TYR A 751 1.01 23.92 13.45
C TYR A 751 -0.13 23.31 12.65
N ALA A 752 -1.06 22.64 13.32
CA ALA A 752 -2.21 21.98 12.72
C ALA A 752 -3.52 22.58 13.23
N VAL A 753 -4.46 22.78 12.30
CA VAL A 753 -5.82 23.27 12.59
C VAL A 753 -6.83 22.28 12.01
N LYS A 754 -7.82 21.90 12.84
CA LYS A 754 -8.96 21.06 12.43
C LYS A 754 -10.26 21.79 12.79
N LEU A 755 -11.06 22.17 11.76
CA LEU A 755 -12.33 22.87 11.85
C LEU A 755 -13.49 21.96 11.48
#